data_7583f567cf12dc0019bf9669f34f3e0a
#
_entry.id   7583f567cf12dc0019bf9669f34f3e0a
#
_cell.length_a   1.000
_cell.length_b   1.000
_cell.length_c   1.000
_cell.angle_alpha   90.00
_cell.angle_beta   90.00
_cell.angle_gamma   90.00
#
_symmetry.space_group_name_H-M   'P 1'
#
loop_
_entity.id
_entity.type
_entity.pdbx_description
1 polymer ?
#
loop_
_entity_poly.entity_id
_entity_poly.type
_entity_poly.pdbx_seq_one_letter_code
_entity_poly.pdbx_strand_id
1 'polypeptide(L)'
;MHNTAGAAVKASRDRTGMPKRLLTTLFLSVATASVGFFAPLSAQEYSFNQVVIEGNVLVDNATILGFAGIKRGQVLTAGGLNDAYQGLVRSGLFETVEIVPEGARLVIRVKEYPIVNVINFEGNKRLKDEDLAEIISSKQRRVYSPSVAEADAAAIAEAYRVRGRIAATVTPKLIRRGDSRVDLAFEITEGRVTEIERLSFVGNRAFSDRRLRQVLETKQAGLLRTLIQRDTYVAERLEVDKQLLRDFYLARGYVDVQVTDASAEVARERDAVFVSFSVREGRQFRFGKISAVSEVDGVDAAEFEALSRVRPGVVYSPTVVDNTIARMENLALRKGLNFVRVDPRITRNDRDGTLDVEFALVRGERVFVERIDIEGNTTTLDQVIRRQFRSAEGDPFNPREVRQSAERIRALGFFSDAQVEARPGSASDQVIVDVNVEEQPTGSLSFGASYGVDAGIGLNVGFSESNFLGRGQAFAVEVSSGADNTNSSISITEPAFLGRDLALSFGLFYNLTDQKNAIYDTANVGFSTSLTFPVGEVSRLQLRYGLAKKTIKNYVGTDVGTPGATPADFDTSTLDGVLDVNPMLVKESARDGEVHSTIGYTYSYDTRIGGLNPDRGIVFRFGQDFAGLGGDAKYIATEIQALAERKILNEEVTLRAIFEAGAVSTFGGYETRVTDRFFGNGKIRGFEGNGIGPRDTVTGDALGGNFFAVARFEADFPLGLPEEYGLSGGVFLDVGSVWGLDGNPLDASGAPIDTGFNPRAAVGVSVLWDAPVGPLRFNFSKALKKEDYDKEQSFDLTVSTRF
;
A
#
# COMPACT_ATOMS: atom_id res chain seq x y z
N MET A 1 21.22 20.80 55.42
CA MET A 1 21.71 22.17 55.71
C MET A 1 20.89 23.12 54.88
N HIS A 2 20.01 23.77 55.56
CA HIS A 2 19.59 25.17 55.47
C HIS A 2 18.99 25.63 54.15
N ASN A 3 17.67 25.86 54.17
CA ASN A 3 16.89 27.00 54.70
C ASN A 3 16.90 28.16 53.69
N THR A 4 15.89 28.82 53.28
CA THR A 4 14.64 29.36 53.86
C THR A 4 13.96 30.16 52.76
N ALA A 5 12.69 30.06 52.72
CA ALA A 5 11.65 31.06 53.00
C ALA A 5 11.43 32.08 51.90
N GLY A 6 10.24 32.49 51.45
CA GLY A 6 8.94 32.55 52.07
C GLY A 6 8.31 33.86 51.67
N ALA A 7 7.01 33.91 51.54
CA ALA A 7 6.05 34.98 51.76
C ALA A 7 4.97 34.98 50.65
N ALA A 8 3.77 34.66 50.72
CA ALA A 8 2.58 34.82 51.49
C ALA A 8 2.09 36.30 51.66
N VAL A 9 1.00 36.68 51.01
CA VAL A 9 -0.03 37.65 51.38
C VAL A 9 -1.29 37.21 50.68
N LYS A 10 -2.35 36.62 51.29
CA LYS A 10 -3.47 37.07 52.10
C LYS A 10 -4.11 38.33 51.50
N ALA A 11 -5.38 38.49 51.35
CA ALA A 11 -6.68 37.98 51.75
C ALA A 11 -7.68 38.92 51.09
N SER A 12 -8.97 38.77 50.95
CA SER A 12 -10.08 38.40 51.81
C SER A 12 -11.32 38.26 50.90
N ARG A 13 -12.13 37.22 51.05
CA ARG A 13 -13.44 37.24 51.73
C ARG A 13 -14.35 38.41 51.35
N ASP A 14 -15.49 38.17 50.63
CA ASP A 14 -16.72 38.05 51.37
C ASP A 14 -17.82 37.28 50.62
N ARG A 15 -18.55 36.57 51.42
CA ARG A 15 -19.71 35.74 51.27
C ARG A 15 -20.95 36.56 51.01
N THR A 16 -21.94 36.02 50.31
CA THR A 16 -23.33 35.74 50.65
C THR A 16 -23.99 35.17 49.43
N GLY A 17 -24.59 34.03 49.31
CA GLY A 17 -25.44 33.33 50.25
C GLY A 17 -26.90 33.44 49.82
N MET A 18 -27.42 32.47 49.06
CA MET A 18 -28.79 31.93 48.93
C MET A 18 -29.97 32.82 49.48
N PRO A 19 -31.27 32.63 49.01
CA PRO A 19 -31.89 31.36 48.65
C PRO A 19 -32.90 31.35 47.50
N LYS A 20 -33.14 30.18 46.98
CA LYS A 20 -34.36 29.75 46.26
C LYS A 20 -35.57 29.84 47.24
N ARG A 21 -36.65 30.32 46.73
CA ARG A 21 -38.06 30.31 47.18
C ARG A 21 -38.62 31.70 47.37
N LEU A 22 -39.55 32.03 46.56
CA LEU A 22 -40.79 32.86 46.69
C LEU A 22 -41.04 33.66 45.42
N LEU A 23 -41.75 33.07 44.48
CA LEU A 23 -42.68 33.80 43.60
C LEU A 23 -43.71 32.81 43.04
N THR A 24 -44.45 32.21 43.97
CA THR A 24 -45.77 31.64 43.77
C THR A 24 -46.63 32.29 44.88
N THR A 25 -47.23 33.40 44.52
CA THR A 25 -48.40 34.03 45.15
C THR A 25 -48.41 35.54 44.89
N LEU A 26 -48.97 35.90 43.73
CA LEU A 26 -49.65 37.15 43.52
C LEU A 26 -50.23 37.20 42.10
N PHE A 27 -51.33 36.49 41.91
CA PHE A 27 -52.27 36.74 40.80
C PHE A 27 -53.52 35.89 41.04
N LEU A 28 -54.15 36.22 42.20
CA LEU A 28 -55.54 35.81 42.46
C LEU A 28 -56.22 36.94 43.19
N SER A 29 -56.66 37.90 42.46
CA SER A 29 -57.77 38.81 42.80
C SER A 29 -57.77 39.95 41.78
N VAL A 30 -58.53 39.81 40.74
CA VAL A 30 -59.49 40.77 40.12
C VAL A 30 -60.25 39.97 39.04
N ALA A 31 -61.26 39.22 39.52
CA ALA A 31 -62.25 38.68 38.63
C ALA A 31 -63.55 39.39 39.03
N THR A 32 -63.83 40.47 38.44
CA THR A 32 -65.18 41.00 38.40
C THR A 32 -65.38 41.82 37.11
N ALA A 33 -66.21 41.25 36.25
CA ALA A 33 -67.12 41.92 35.32
C ALA A 33 -66.53 42.90 34.33
N SER A 34 -66.28 42.38 33.13
CA SER A 34 -66.72 43.04 31.87
C SER A 34 -67.05 41.92 30.84
N VAL A 35 -68.35 41.61 30.79
CA VAL A 35 -68.99 40.98 29.67
C VAL A 35 -68.86 42.00 28.52
N GLY A 36 -67.68 41.94 27.83
CA GLY A 36 -67.43 42.64 26.56
C GLY A 36 -67.86 41.66 25.45
N PHE A 37 -68.78 42.02 24.69
CA PHE A 37 -69.17 41.42 23.42
C PHE A 37 -67.91 41.18 22.61
N PHE A 38 -67.46 39.91 22.52
CA PHE A 38 -66.60 39.46 21.42
C PHE A 38 -67.53 39.36 20.20
N ALA A 39 -67.58 40.43 19.42
CA ALA A 39 -68.00 40.33 18.05
C ALA A 39 -67.01 39.34 17.40
N PRO A 40 -67.44 38.30 16.71
CA PRO A 40 -66.54 37.48 15.93
C PRO A 40 -65.79 38.44 14.97
N LEU A 41 -64.46 38.44 15.01
CA LEU A 41 -63.69 39.06 13.93
C LEU A 41 -64.12 38.30 12.68
N SER A 42 -64.99 38.95 11.89
CA SER A 42 -65.36 38.45 10.59
C SER A 42 -64.05 38.33 9.79
N ALA A 43 -63.62 37.12 9.48
CA ALA A 43 -62.52 36.92 8.58
C ALA A 43 -62.92 37.70 7.30
N GLN A 44 -62.16 38.68 6.92
CA GLN A 44 -62.43 39.50 5.74
C GLN A 44 -62.45 38.56 4.53
N GLU A 45 -63.65 38.23 4.06
CA GLU A 45 -63.87 37.41 2.89
C GLU A 45 -63.81 38.29 1.64
N TYR A 46 -62.96 37.90 0.72
CA TYR A 46 -62.80 38.54 -0.57
C TYR A 46 -63.45 37.67 -1.65
N SER A 47 -64.46 38.28 -2.34
CA SER A 47 -65.08 37.65 -3.51
C SER A 47 -64.57 38.38 -4.78
N PHE A 48 -63.86 37.69 -5.60
CA PHE A 48 -63.27 38.24 -6.81
C PHE A 48 -64.05 37.73 -8.05
N ASN A 49 -64.52 38.68 -8.87
CA ASN A 49 -65.16 38.41 -10.14
C ASN A 49 -64.16 38.21 -11.26
N GLN A 50 -62.92 38.71 -11.07
CA GLN A 50 -61.85 38.64 -12.05
C GLN A 50 -60.50 38.49 -11.36
N VAL A 51 -59.69 37.53 -11.86
CA VAL A 51 -58.27 37.40 -11.52
C VAL A 51 -57.45 37.89 -12.71
N VAL A 52 -56.56 38.87 -12.46
CA VAL A 52 -55.66 39.43 -13.48
C VAL A 52 -54.27 39.02 -13.10
N ILE A 53 -53.51 38.48 -14.05
CA ILE A 53 -52.13 38.12 -13.87
C ILE A 53 -51.27 39.08 -14.72
N GLU A 54 -50.26 39.69 -14.09
CA GLU A 54 -49.39 40.69 -14.71
C GLU A 54 -47.94 40.26 -14.55
N GLY A 55 -47.12 40.46 -15.58
CA GLY A 55 -45.67 40.23 -15.52
C GLY A 55 -45.22 38.83 -15.92
N ASN A 56 -46.12 37.92 -16.23
CA ASN A 56 -45.78 36.62 -16.75
C ASN A 56 -45.46 36.67 -18.26
N VAL A 57 -44.39 36.02 -18.65
CA VAL A 57 -43.87 35.95 -20.03
C VAL A 57 -43.74 34.49 -20.51
N LEU A 58 -43.32 33.59 -19.66
CA LEU A 58 -42.99 32.18 -19.96
C LEU A 58 -44.03 31.23 -19.39
N VAL A 59 -44.61 31.54 -18.26
CA VAL A 59 -45.57 30.72 -17.55
C VAL A 59 -46.99 31.19 -17.88
N ASP A 60 -47.82 30.31 -18.37
CA ASP A 60 -49.20 30.66 -18.73
C ASP A 60 -50.08 30.90 -17.50
N ASN A 61 -51.15 31.65 -17.69
CA ASN A 61 -52.05 32.08 -16.61
C ASN A 61 -52.68 30.88 -15.90
N ALA A 62 -52.99 29.77 -16.58
CA ALA A 62 -53.62 28.60 -15.98
C ALA A 62 -52.69 27.91 -15.02
N THR A 63 -51.43 27.81 -15.39
CA THR A 63 -50.36 27.26 -14.56
C THR A 63 -50.14 28.08 -13.29
N ILE A 64 -50.12 29.41 -13.41
CA ILE A 64 -50.01 30.35 -12.27
C ILE A 64 -51.16 30.16 -11.30
N LEU A 65 -52.40 30.12 -11.82
CA LEU A 65 -53.61 29.88 -11.01
C LEU A 65 -53.57 28.49 -10.35
N GLY A 66 -53.05 27.50 -11.06
CA GLY A 66 -52.85 26.15 -10.53
C GLY A 66 -51.95 26.15 -9.28
N PHE A 67 -50.78 26.81 -9.36
CA PHE A 67 -49.89 26.93 -8.22
C PHE A 67 -50.45 27.81 -7.10
N ALA A 68 -51.20 28.87 -7.43
CA ALA A 68 -51.90 29.70 -6.46
C ALA A 68 -53.07 28.94 -5.78
N GLY A 69 -53.55 27.81 -6.35
CA GLY A 69 -54.69 27.09 -5.82
C GLY A 69 -56.01 27.86 -5.95
N ILE A 70 -56.08 28.91 -6.81
CA ILE A 70 -57.23 29.81 -6.93
C ILE A 70 -58.12 29.36 -8.08
N LYS A 71 -59.41 29.12 -7.77
CA LYS A 71 -60.45 28.81 -8.77
C LYS A 71 -61.32 30.07 -9.04
N ARG A 72 -61.72 30.21 -10.30
CA ARG A 72 -62.59 31.32 -10.71
C ARG A 72 -63.88 31.35 -9.92
N GLY A 73 -64.21 32.50 -9.28
CA GLY A 73 -65.40 32.63 -8.45
C GLY A 73 -65.33 32.07 -7.03
N GLN A 74 -64.15 31.73 -6.57
CA GLN A 74 -63.94 31.26 -5.18
C GLN A 74 -63.85 32.42 -4.24
N VAL A 75 -64.51 32.33 -3.10
CA VAL A 75 -64.38 33.26 -1.98
C VAL A 75 -63.08 32.91 -1.23
N LEU A 76 -62.22 33.87 -1.10
CA LEU A 76 -60.91 33.71 -0.45
C LEU A 76 -60.84 34.47 0.86
N THR A 77 -60.36 33.85 1.90
CA THR A 77 -60.01 34.55 3.15
C THR A 77 -58.60 35.13 3.06
N ALA A 78 -58.22 36.01 3.97
CA ALA A 78 -56.84 36.48 4.07
C ALA A 78 -55.84 35.34 4.21
N GLY A 79 -56.19 34.23 4.90
CA GLY A 79 -55.43 33.01 4.94
C GLY A 79 -55.27 32.32 3.58
N GLY A 80 -56.36 32.26 2.80
CA GLY A 80 -56.35 31.69 1.45
C GLY A 80 -55.51 32.50 0.46
N LEU A 81 -55.42 33.82 0.62
CA LEU A 81 -54.52 34.68 -0.18
C LEU A 81 -53.04 34.40 0.20
N ASN A 82 -52.75 34.22 1.49
CA ASN A 82 -51.42 33.83 1.92
C ASN A 82 -51.04 32.43 1.41
N ASP A 83 -51.96 31.45 1.44
CA ASP A 83 -51.70 30.11 0.90
C ASP A 83 -51.42 30.16 -0.61
N ALA A 84 -52.13 31.00 -1.35
CA ALA A 84 -51.91 31.26 -2.76
C ALA A 84 -50.51 31.86 -3.00
N TYR A 85 -50.13 32.83 -2.20
CA TYR A 85 -48.78 33.46 -2.23
C TYR A 85 -47.70 32.38 -1.95
N GLN A 86 -47.87 31.61 -0.87
CA GLN A 86 -46.93 30.51 -0.54
C GLN A 86 -46.88 29.43 -1.61
N GLY A 87 -47.99 29.14 -2.25
CA GLY A 87 -48.03 28.19 -3.38
C GLY A 87 -47.20 28.66 -4.59
N LEU A 88 -47.32 29.94 -4.94
CA LEU A 88 -46.55 30.55 -6.02
C LEU A 88 -45.05 30.65 -5.66
N VAL A 89 -44.70 31.05 -4.44
CA VAL A 89 -43.29 31.10 -3.98
C VAL A 89 -42.67 29.70 -3.94
N ARG A 90 -43.39 28.69 -3.44
CA ARG A 90 -42.93 27.30 -3.41
C ARG A 90 -42.75 26.69 -4.79
N SER A 91 -43.40 27.21 -5.84
CA SER A 91 -43.17 26.75 -7.20
C SER A 91 -41.73 26.93 -7.69
N GLY A 92 -41.01 27.92 -7.10
CA GLY A 92 -39.64 28.26 -7.51
C GLY A 92 -39.51 28.91 -8.88
N LEU A 93 -40.63 29.31 -9.51
CA LEU A 93 -40.65 29.88 -10.86
C LEU A 93 -40.56 31.40 -10.85
N PHE A 94 -40.81 32.06 -9.73
CA PHE A 94 -40.95 33.49 -9.63
C PHE A 94 -39.92 34.12 -8.71
N GLU A 95 -39.26 35.20 -9.21
CA GLU A 95 -38.34 36.05 -8.45
C GLU A 95 -39.12 36.93 -7.44
N THR A 96 -40.27 37.45 -7.87
CA THR A 96 -41.19 38.20 -7.00
C THR A 96 -42.64 37.80 -7.27
N VAL A 97 -43.40 37.71 -6.23
CA VAL A 97 -44.83 37.45 -6.25
C VAL A 97 -45.51 38.52 -5.38
N GLU A 98 -46.50 39.20 -5.93
CA GLU A 98 -47.31 40.11 -5.22
C GLU A 98 -48.79 39.80 -5.48
N ILE A 99 -49.58 39.60 -4.45
CA ILE A 99 -51.03 39.37 -4.58
C ILE A 99 -51.77 40.55 -3.96
N VAL A 100 -52.43 41.34 -4.78
CA VAL A 100 -53.10 42.56 -4.35
C VAL A 100 -54.62 42.47 -4.66
N PRO A 101 -55.46 42.52 -3.61
CA PRO A 101 -56.89 42.61 -3.80
C PRO A 101 -57.27 44.07 -4.15
N GLU A 102 -57.80 44.27 -5.37
CA GLU A 102 -58.26 45.59 -5.86
C GLU A 102 -59.80 45.56 -6.06
N GLY A 103 -60.54 45.75 -4.98
CA GLY A 103 -62.01 45.71 -5.06
C GLY A 103 -62.54 44.32 -5.43
N ALA A 104 -63.26 44.23 -6.59
CA ALA A 104 -63.74 42.97 -7.14
C ALA A 104 -62.72 42.22 -8.00
N ARG A 105 -61.48 42.68 -8.09
CA ARG A 105 -60.38 42.09 -8.86
C ARG A 105 -59.26 41.60 -7.92
N LEU A 106 -58.69 40.47 -8.26
CA LEU A 106 -57.46 40.00 -7.66
C LEU A 106 -56.35 40.18 -8.68
N VAL A 107 -55.37 41.01 -8.36
CA VAL A 107 -54.20 41.21 -9.22
C VAL A 107 -53.02 40.39 -8.64
N ILE A 108 -52.49 39.44 -9.45
CA ILE A 108 -51.30 38.66 -9.15
C ILE A 108 -50.21 39.17 -10.02
N ARG A 109 -49.26 39.92 -9.43
CA ARG A 109 -48.07 40.40 -10.16
C ARG A 109 -46.94 39.39 -9.90
N VAL A 110 -46.39 38.88 -10.97
CA VAL A 110 -45.27 37.95 -10.89
C VAL A 110 -44.10 38.47 -11.71
N LYS A 111 -42.89 38.20 -11.22
CA LYS A 111 -41.71 38.33 -12.03
C LYS A 111 -41.02 36.98 -12.10
N GLU A 112 -40.94 36.40 -13.27
CA GLU A 112 -40.42 35.06 -13.49
C GLU A 112 -38.89 35.03 -13.35
N TYR A 113 -38.38 33.92 -12.84
CA TYR A 113 -36.94 33.62 -12.97
C TYR A 113 -36.58 33.39 -14.41
N PRO A 114 -35.42 33.89 -14.87
CA PRO A 114 -34.99 33.72 -16.25
C PRO A 114 -34.64 32.26 -16.56
N ILE A 115 -34.59 31.92 -17.82
CA ILE A 115 -34.12 30.60 -18.29
C ILE A 115 -32.59 30.59 -18.36
N VAL A 116 -31.98 29.52 -17.84
CA VAL A 116 -30.54 29.28 -17.98
C VAL A 116 -30.20 28.92 -19.42
N ASN A 117 -29.42 29.78 -20.09
CA ASN A 117 -29.00 29.60 -21.48
C ASN A 117 -27.76 28.72 -21.55
N VAL A 118 -26.69 29.05 -20.84
CA VAL A 118 -25.43 28.33 -20.75
C VAL A 118 -25.03 28.22 -19.29
N ILE A 119 -24.36 27.10 -18.94
CA ILE A 119 -23.70 26.94 -17.66
C ILE A 119 -22.20 26.90 -17.93
N ASN A 120 -21.44 27.77 -17.26
CA ASN A 120 -19.99 27.86 -17.37
C ASN A 120 -19.33 27.64 -16.02
N PHE A 121 -18.13 27.06 -16.05
CA PHE A 121 -17.26 26.96 -14.89
C PHE A 121 -16.04 27.86 -15.13
N GLU A 122 -15.69 28.65 -14.14
CA GLU A 122 -14.59 29.63 -14.25
C GLU A 122 -13.63 29.44 -13.08
N GLY A 123 -12.33 29.28 -13.37
CA GLY A 123 -11.29 29.15 -12.35
C GLY A 123 -10.93 27.70 -11.98
N ASN A 124 -11.62 26.71 -12.50
CA ASN A 124 -11.33 25.30 -12.34
C ASN A 124 -10.14 24.89 -13.22
N LYS A 125 -9.04 24.48 -12.58
CA LYS A 125 -7.81 24.00 -13.24
C LYS A 125 -7.55 22.50 -13.00
N ARG A 126 -8.20 21.96 -11.99
CA ARG A 126 -7.97 20.58 -11.52
C ARG A 126 -9.11 19.62 -11.86
N LEU A 127 -10.32 20.12 -11.84
CA LEU A 127 -11.49 19.39 -12.28
C LEU A 127 -11.89 19.90 -13.67
N LYS A 128 -12.26 18.98 -14.56
CA LYS A 128 -12.73 19.34 -15.90
C LYS A 128 -14.18 19.80 -15.86
N ASP A 129 -14.58 20.56 -16.85
CA ASP A 129 -15.96 21.04 -16.98
C ASP A 129 -16.94 19.89 -17.09
N GLU A 130 -16.54 18.79 -17.74
CA GLU A 130 -17.35 17.60 -17.89
C GLU A 130 -17.67 16.97 -16.52
N ASP A 131 -16.63 16.79 -15.68
CA ASP A 131 -16.77 16.23 -14.33
C ASP A 131 -17.67 17.10 -13.45
N LEU A 132 -17.54 18.44 -13.56
CA LEU A 132 -18.35 19.39 -12.81
C LEU A 132 -19.81 19.41 -13.28
N ALA A 133 -20.03 19.24 -14.59
CA ALA A 133 -21.37 19.20 -15.17
C ALA A 133 -22.18 17.95 -14.74
N GLU A 134 -21.51 16.86 -14.36
CA GLU A 134 -22.16 15.65 -13.79
C GLU A 134 -22.61 15.86 -12.36
N ILE A 135 -21.88 16.67 -11.58
CA ILE A 135 -22.15 16.92 -10.15
C ILE A 135 -23.37 17.82 -9.95
N ILE A 136 -23.64 18.77 -10.88
CA ILE A 136 -24.66 19.78 -10.72
C ILE A 136 -26.06 19.32 -11.14
N SER A 137 -27.07 19.78 -10.43
CA SER A 137 -28.49 19.56 -10.74
C SER A 137 -29.06 20.58 -11.73
N SER A 138 -28.49 21.80 -11.80
CA SER A 138 -28.85 22.81 -12.78
C SER A 138 -28.65 22.33 -14.21
N LYS A 139 -29.62 22.58 -15.07
CA LYS A 139 -29.52 22.18 -16.49
C LYS A 139 -29.82 23.36 -17.41
N GLN A 140 -29.17 23.37 -18.59
CA GLN A 140 -29.46 24.35 -19.66
C GLN A 140 -30.92 24.24 -20.10
N ARG A 141 -31.48 25.36 -20.50
CA ARG A 141 -32.89 25.53 -20.95
C ARG A 141 -33.93 25.25 -19.85
N ARG A 142 -33.56 25.26 -18.59
CA ARG A 142 -34.45 25.20 -17.44
C ARG A 142 -34.53 26.57 -16.77
N VAL A 143 -35.60 26.80 -16.01
CA VAL A 143 -35.77 28.01 -15.20
C VAL A 143 -34.68 28.04 -14.12
N TYR A 144 -34.06 29.17 -13.97
CA TYR A 144 -33.05 29.36 -12.91
C TYR A 144 -33.72 29.25 -11.53
N SER A 145 -33.07 28.52 -10.66
CA SER A 145 -33.47 28.44 -9.24
C SER A 145 -32.29 28.82 -8.36
N PRO A 146 -32.37 29.89 -7.56
CA PRO A 146 -31.28 30.27 -6.67
C PRO A 146 -30.88 29.18 -5.70
N SER A 147 -31.84 28.45 -5.12
CA SER A 147 -31.60 27.39 -4.16
C SER A 147 -30.86 26.18 -4.78
N VAL A 148 -31.19 25.85 -6.06
CA VAL A 148 -30.48 24.81 -6.77
C VAL A 148 -29.06 25.26 -7.12
N ALA A 149 -28.86 26.48 -7.57
CA ALA A 149 -27.53 26.99 -7.89
C ALA A 149 -26.61 27.06 -6.66
N GLU A 150 -27.15 27.42 -5.49
CA GLU A 150 -26.41 27.39 -4.23
C GLU A 150 -26.08 25.95 -3.79
N ALA A 151 -27.02 25.03 -3.96
CA ALA A 151 -26.80 23.61 -3.69
C ALA A 151 -25.72 23.03 -4.64
N ASP A 152 -25.78 23.41 -5.93
CA ASP A 152 -24.77 23.02 -6.90
C ASP A 152 -23.39 23.59 -6.56
N ALA A 153 -23.31 24.85 -6.16
CA ALA A 153 -22.08 25.48 -5.70
C ALA A 153 -21.49 24.75 -4.48
N ALA A 154 -22.36 24.36 -3.53
CA ALA A 154 -21.95 23.56 -2.38
C ALA A 154 -21.46 22.17 -2.79
N ALA A 155 -22.12 21.50 -3.74
CA ALA A 155 -21.71 20.19 -4.27
C ALA A 155 -20.35 20.26 -5.00
N ILE A 156 -20.11 21.31 -5.78
CA ILE A 156 -18.82 21.55 -6.41
C ILE A 156 -17.74 21.80 -5.35
N ALA A 157 -18.02 22.66 -4.35
CA ALA A 157 -17.06 22.92 -3.27
C ALA A 157 -16.73 21.65 -2.49
N GLU A 158 -17.73 20.76 -2.26
CA GLU A 158 -17.54 19.46 -1.63
C GLU A 158 -16.65 18.54 -2.49
N ALA A 159 -16.82 18.53 -3.82
CA ALA A 159 -15.97 17.75 -4.72
C ALA A 159 -14.49 18.18 -4.66
N TYR A 160 -14.23 19.47 -4.43
CA TYR A 160 -12.88 19.97 -4.15
C TYR A 160 -12.39 19.60 -2.76
N ARG A 161 -13.28 19.63 -1.75
CA ARG A 161 -12.96 19.28 -0.36
C ARG A 161 -12.51 17.82 -0.24
N VAL A 162 -13.22 16.91 -0.89
CA VAL A 162 -12.86 15.48 -0.95
C VAL A 162 -11.46 15.28 -1.56
N ARG A 163 -11.05 16.18 -2.46
CA ARG A 163 -9.70 16.18 -3.05
C ARG A 163 -8.67 16.99 -2.25
N GLY A 164 -8.94 17.28 -0.98
CA GLY A 164 -8.03 17.95 -0.06
C GLY A 164 -7.90 19.46 -0.24
N ARG A 165 -8.88 20.11 -0.89
CA ARG A 165 -8.92 21.57 -1.08
C ARG A 165 -10.02 22.18 -0.24
N ILE A 166 -9.83 22.17 1.09
CA ILE A 166 -10.85 22.64 2.06
C ILE A 166 -11.18 24.12 1.88
N ALA A 167 -10.22 24.92 1.41
CA ALA A 167 -10.38 26.35 1.17
C ALA A 167 -11.04 26.67 -0.19
N ALA A 168 -11.50 25.68 -0.93
CA ALA A 168 -12.21 25.92 -2.18
C ALA A 168 -13.53 26.64 -1.93
N THR A 169 -13.75 27.70 -2.69
CA THR A 169 -14.99 28.46 -2.66
C THR A 169 -15.60 28.50 -4.04
N VAL A 170 -16.92 28.34 -4.10
CA VAL A 170 -17.68 28.36 -5.35
C VAL A 170 -18.82 29.34 -5.19
N THR A 171 -18.91 30.27 -6.11
CA THR A 171 -19.96 31.30 -6.09
C THR A 171 -20.72 31.30 -7.40
N PRO A 172 -22.04 31.03 -7.39
CA PRO A 172 -22.84 31.12 -8.60
C PRO A 172 -23.04 32.60 -9.01
N LYS A 173 -22.74 32.91 -10.25
CA LYS A 173 -22.95 34.26 -10.85
C LYS A 173 -23.94 34.20 -12.00
N LEU A 174 -24.82 35.16 -12.04
CA LEU A 174 -25.78 35.31 -13.12
C LEU A 174 -25.33 36.41 -14.08
N ILE A 175 -25.18 36.08 -15.32
CA ILE A 175 -24.85 36.98 -16.41
C ILE A 175 -26.14 37.15 -17.26
N ARG A 176 -26.82 38.27 -17.14
CA ARG A 176 -28.05 38.57 -17.89
C ARG A 176 -27.73 38.80 -19.36
N ARG A 177 -28.43 38.08 -20.25
CA ARG A 177 -28.33 38.23 -21.70
C ARG A 177 -29.55 38.89 -22.32
N GLY A 178 -30.53 39.20 -21.51
CA GLY A 178 -31.79 39.85 -21.88
C GLY A 178 -32.80 39.72 -20.73
N ASP A 179 -34.03 40.08 -20.97
CA ASP A 179 -35.06 40.10 -19.92
C ASP A 179 -35.47 38.70 -19.40
N SER A 180 -35.30 37.66 -20.21
CA SER A 180 -35.74 36.29 -19.86
C SER A 180 -34.67 35.24 -19.95
N ARG A 181 -33.40 35.58 -20.20
CA ARG A 181 -32.28 34.61 -20.31
C ARG A 181 -31.06 35.04 -19.52
N VAL A 182 -30.44 34.03 -18.87
CA VAL A 182 -29.21 34.23 -18.13
C VAL A 182 -28.21 33.12 -18.44
N ASP A 183 -26.93 33.46 -18.41
CA ASP A 183 -25.87 32.44 -18.30
C ASP A 183 -25.54 32.31 -16.80
N LEU A 184 -25.45 31.05 -16.33
CA LEU A 184 -25.05 30.71 -14.96
C LEU A 184 -23.57 30.39 -14.99
N ALA A 185 -22.74 31.21 -14.33
CA ALA A 185 -21.33 30.94 -14.19
C ALA A 185 -21.02 30.53 -12.73
N PHE A 186 -20.36 29.41 -12.52
CA PHE A 186 -19.80 29.05 -11.23
C PHE A 186 -18.35 29.52 -11.16
N GLU A 187 -18.15 30.63 -10.42
CA GLU A 187 -16.79 31.13 -10.16
C GLU A 187 -16.14 30.31 -9.07
N ILE A 188 -15.08 29.58 -9.44
CA ILE A 188 -14.39 28.63 -8.59
C ILE A 188 -13.03 29.21 -8.21
N THR A 189 -12.81 29.33 -6.91
CA THR A 189 -11.48 29.56 -6.34
C THR A 189 -11.02 28.29 -5.69
N GLU A 190 -10.15 27.52 -6.35
CA GLU A 190 -9.76 26.19 -5.90
C GLU A 190 -9.02 26.18 -4.55
N GLY A 191 -8.42 27.29 -4.13
CA GLY A 191 -7.56 27.33 -2.95
C GLY A 191 -6.27 26.51 -3.12
N ARG A 192 -5.48 26.44 -2.07
CA ARG A 192 -4.32 25.55 -1.97
C ARG A 192 -4.75 24.18 -1.45
N VAL A 193 -3.94 23.15 -1.69
CA VAL A 193 -4.06 21.87 -1.00
C VAL A 193 -3.79 22.10 0.48
N THR A 194 -4.67 21.62 1.33
CA THR A 194 -4.48 21.71 2.78
C THR A 194 -3.61 20.57 3.24
N GLU A 195 -2.45 20.88 3.77
CA GLU A 195 -1.44 19.93 4.21
C GLU A 195 -1.58 19.60 5.70
N ILE A 196 -1.22 18.37 6.08
CA ILE A 196 -1.19 17.95 7.47
C ILE A 196 0.15 18.39 8.07
N GLU A 197 0.15 19.49 8.80
CA GLU A 197 1.33 20.04 9.46
C GLU A 197 1.81 19.14 10.59
N ARG A 198 0.89 18.53 11.33
CA ARG A 198 1.22 17.69 12.47
C ARG A 198 0.20 16.58 12.70
N LEU A 199 0.73 15.37 12.90
CA LEU A 199 0.02 14.19 13.37
C LEU A 199 0.44 13.87 14.80
N SER A 200 -0.50 13.85 15.74
CA SER A 200 -0.26 13.60 17.16
C SER A 200 -1.19 12.52 17.70
N PHE A 201 -0.74 11.89 18.77
CA PHE A 201 -1.50 10.86 19.48
C PHE A 201 -1.64 11.22 20.95
N VAL A 202 -2.79 10.90 21.51
CA VAL A 202 -3.09 11.11 22.93
C VAL A 202 -3.52 9.78 23.55
N GLY A 203 -2.87 9.40 24.66
CA GLY A 203 -3.19 8.18 25.39
C GLY A 203 -2.38 6.94 24.99
N ASN A 204 -1.54 7.03 23.95
CA ASN A 204 -0.59 6.00 23.57
C ASN A 204 0.56 5.93 24.60
N ARG A 205 0.78 4.77 25.18
CA ARG A 205 1.85 4.49 26.16
C ARG A 205 2.74 3.34 25.74
N ALA A 206 2.16 2.36 25.04
CA ALA A 206 2.86 1.16 24.59
C ALA A 206 3.73 1.42 23.37
N PHE A 207 3.31 2.32 22.50
CA PHE A 207 4.02 2.65 21.26
C PHE A 207 4.20 4.16 21.14
N SER A 208 5.33 4.60 20.57
CA SER A 208 5.61 6.00 20.34
C SER A 208 4.75 6.57 19.20
N ASP A 209 4.56 7.89 19.19
CA ASP A 209 3.92 8.62 18.09
C ASP A 209 4.57 8.27 16.75
N ARG A 210 5.89 8.20 16.74
CA ARG A 210 6.67 7.80 15.55
C ARG A 210 6.23 6.44 15.02
N ARG A 211 6.13 5.44 15.91
CA ARG A 211 5.73 4.10 15.50
C ARG A 211 4.30 4.05 14.99
N LEU A 212 3.40 4.82 15.61
CA LEU A 212 2.00 4.89 15.20
C LEU A 212 1.82 5.62 13.87
N ARG A 213 2.57 6.72 13.61
CA ARG A 213 2.53 7.41 12.30
C ARG A 213 2.92 6.51 11.14
N GLN A 214 3.85 5.57 11.35
CA GLN A 214 4.24 4.60 10.31
C GLN A 214 3.10 3.66 9.91
N VAL A 215 2.13 3.42 10.81
CA VAL A 215 0.97 2.55 10.57
C VAL A 215 -0.07 3.23 9.69
N LEU A 216 -0.20 4.56 9.80
CA LEU A 216 -1.22 5.33 9.09
C LEU A 216 -0.92 5.45 7.59
N GLU A 217 -1.97 5.54 6.77
CA GLU A 217 -1.85 5.95 5.37
C GLU A 217 -1.58 7.45 5.27
N THR A 218 -2.24 8.23 6.13
CA THR A 218 -2.05 9.67 6.25
C THR A 218 -0.64 9.98 6.74
N LYS A 219 0.05 10.87 6.03
CA LYS A 219 1.42 11.30 6.38
C LYS A 219 1.44 12.78 6.74
N GLN A 220 2.38 13.14 7.59
CA GLN A 220 2.66 14.51 7.96
C GLN A 220 3.52 15.17 6.87
N ALA A 221 3.34 16.49 6.65
CA ALA A 221 4.10 17.25 5.68
C ALA A 221 5.61 17.22 5.99
N GLY A 222 6.41 16.79 5.03
CA GLY A 222 7.86 16.64 5.13
C GLY A 222 8.65 17.74 4.42
N LEU A 223 9.97 17.68 4.51
CA LEU A 223 10.87 18.65 3.85
C LEU A 223 10.69 18.71 2.32
N LEU A 224 10.34 17.57 1.69
CA LEU A 224 10.18 17.45 0.24
C LEU A 224 8.71 17.32 -0.16
N ARG A 225 7.84 18.01 0.58
CA ARG A 225 6.37 18.00 0.42
C ARG A 225 5.88 18.30 -1.01
N THR A 226 6.65 19.05 -1.79
CA THR A 226 6.30 19.33 -3.20
C THR A 226 6.28 18.09 -4.09
N LEU A 227 6.91 17.00 -3.68
CA LEU A 227 7.02 15.73 -4.41
C LEU A 227 6.12 14.62 -3.84
N ILE A 228 5.61 14.79 -2.60
CA ILE A 228 4.82 13.77 -1.90
C ILE A 228 3.41 14.31 -1.69
N GLN A 229 2.42 13.72 -2.37
CA GLN A 229 1.00 14.13 -2.23
C GLN A 229 0.25 13.38 -1.09
N ARG A 230 0.93 12.57 -0.27
CA ARG A 230 0.31 11.80 0.82
C ARG A 230 0.08 12.61 2.10
N ASP A 231 0.60 13.81 2.16
CA ASP A 231 0.41 14.80 3.24
C ASP A 231 -0.85 15.65 3.10
N THR A 232 -1.62 15.43 2.03
CA THR A 232 -2.90 16.11 1.82
C THR A 232 -3.95 15.58 2.79
N TYR A 233 -4.63 16.49 3.48
CA TYR A 233 -5.74 16.15 4.35
C TYR A 233 -6.95 15.66 3.53
N VAL A 234 -7.41 14.45 3.84
CA VAL A 234 -8.64 13.84 3.31
C VAL A 234 -9.38 13.22 4.49
N ALA A 235 -10.60 13.69 4.75
CA ALA A 235 -11.35 13.29 5.95
C ALA A 235 -11.65 11.77 5.98
N GLU A 236 -11.97 11.19 4.83
CA GLU A 236 -12.28 9.76 4.68
C GLU A 236 -11.08 8.88 5.05
N ARG A 237 -9.85 9.33 4.80
CA ARG A 237 -8.63 8.59 5.19
C ARG A 237 -8.48 8.47 6.70
N LEU A 238 -8.98 9.44 7.47
CA LEU A 238 -8.91 9.35 8.93
C LEU A 238 -9.71 8.19 9.49
N GLU A 239 -10.82 7.80 8.85
CA GLU A 239 -11.60 6.63 9.25
C GLU A 239 -10.83 5.34 8.95
N VAL A 240 -10.16 5.27 7.80
CA VAL A 240 -9.26 4.17 7.46
C VAL A 240 -8.11 4.10 8.47
N ASP A 241 -7.50 5.23 8.79
CA ASP A 241 -6.41 5.32 9.76
C ASP A 241 -6.83 4.88 11.17
N LYS A 242 -8.05 5.20 11.61
CA LYS A 242 -8.59 4.68 12.89
C LYS A 242 -8.68 3.16 12.88
N GLN A 243 -9.11 2.59 11.76
CA GLN A 243 -9.18 1.13 11.64
C GLN A 243 -7.78 0.51 11.60
N LEU A 244 -6.84 1.10 10.86
CA LEU A 244 -5.44 0.64 10.83
C LEU A 244 -4.79 0.67 12.22
N LEU A 245 -5.03 1.74 13.00
CA LEU A 245 -4.57 1.82 14.39
C LEU A 245 -5.19 0.73 15.25
N ARG A 246 -6.49 0.52 15.14
CA ARG A 246 -7.19 -0.52 15.88
C ARG A 246 -6.61 -1.91 15.56
N ASP A 247 -6.45 -2.22 14.29
CA ASP A 247 -5.93 -3.52 13.84
C ASP A 247 -4.47 -3.71 14.27
N PHE A 248 -3.67 -2.63 14.22
CA PHE A 248 -2.31 -2.63 14.72
C PHE A 248 -2.22 -3.03 16.21
N TYR A 249 -3.06 -2.45 17.05
CA TYR A 249 -3.10 -2.76 18.48
C TYR A 249 -3.68 -4.15 18.76
N LEU A 250 -4.76 -4.54 18.06
CA LEU A 250 -5.38 -5.87 18.16
C LEU A 250 -4.38 -6.97 17.82
N ALA A 251 -3.60 -6.81 16.74
CA ALA A 251 -2.58 -7.76 16.34
C ALA A 251 -1.45 -7.92 17.39
N ARG A 252 -1.38 -7.00 18.37
CA ARG A 252 -0.40 -6.98 19.45
C ARG A 252 -1.00 -7.23 20.84
N GLY A 253 -2.21 -7.80 20.87
CA GLY A 253 -2.87 -8.25 22.09
C GLY A 253 -3.63 -7.18 22.87
N TYR A 254 -3.78 -5.98 22.37
CA TYR A 254 -4.56 -4.92 23.00
C TYR A 254 -6.02 -5.02 22.57
N VAL A 255 -6.75 -6.00 23.11
CA VAL A 255 -8.11 -6.33 22.67
C VAL A 255 -9.14 -5.26 23.06
N ASP A 256 -8.85 -4.45 24.06
CA ASP A 256 -9.71 -3.36 24.54
C ASP A 256 -9.40 -2.02 23.91
N VAL A 257 -8.56 -2.00 22.88
CA VAL A 257 -8.17 -0.75 22.24
C VAL A 257 -9.39 -0.03 21.65
N GLN A 258 -9.46 1.25 21.92
CA GLN A 258 -10.46 2.15 21.36
C GLN A 258 -9.75 3.38 20.79
N VAL A 259 -9.94 3.63 19.52
CA VAL A 259 -9.61 4.92 18.91
C VAL A 259 -10.87 5.76 19.02
N THR A 260 -10.89 6.61 20.06
CA THR A 260 -12.11 7.31 20.47
C THR A 260 -12.43 8.50 19.60
N ASP A 261 -11.41 9.16 19.07
CA ASP A 261 -11.57 10.33 18.22
C ASP A 261 -10.39 10.48 17.25
N ALA A 262 -10.67 11.10 16.10
CA ALA A 262 -9.69 11.62 15.15
C ALA A 262 -10.10 13.05 14.81
N SER A 263 -9.63 14.00 15.60
CA SER A 263 -9.94 15.41 15.39
C SER A 263 -8.96 16.06 14.42
N ALA A 264 -9.49 16.89 13.52
CA ALA A 264 -8.72 17.68 12.59
C ALA A 264 -9.00 19.16 12.81
N GLU A 265 -8.01 19.92 13.21
CA GLU A 265 -8.11 21.36 13.43
C GLU A 265 -7.40 22.12 12.30
N VAL A 266 -8.13 22.96 11.59
CA VAL A 266 -7.61 23.77 10.49
C VAL A 266 -7.05 25.08 11.04
N ALA A 267 -5.78 25.34 10.80
CA ALA A 267 -5.14 26.62 11.12
C ALA A 267 -5.52 27.66 10.09
N ARG A 268 -6.25 28.69 10.51
CA ARG A 268 -6.77 29.75 9.61
C ARG A 268 -5.69 30.55 8.88
N GLU A 269 -4.49 30.65 9.45
CA GLU A 269 -3.41 31.51 8.93
C GLU A 269 -2.43 30.78 8.01
N ARG A 270 -2.45 29.42 7.94
CA ARG A 270 -1.40 28.63 7.29
C ARG A 270 -1.84 27.59 6.26
N ASP A 271 -3.11 27.50 5.95
CA ASP A 271 -3.65 26.42 5.11
C ASP A 271 -3.20 25.00 5.58
N ALA A 272 -3.03 24.86 6.91
CA ALA A 272 -2.49 23.67 7.57
C ALA A 272 -3.55 23.00 8.43
N VAL A 273 -3.47 21.68 8.57
CA VAL A 273 -4.33 20.89 9.46
C VAL A 273 -3.47 20.21 10.52
N PHE A 274 -3.93 20.27 11.76
CA PHE A 274 -3.41 19.48 12.87
C PHE A 274 -4.36 18.31 13.11
N VAL A 275 -3.86 17.08 12.99
CA VAL A 275 -4.66 15.89 13.24
C VAL A 275 -4.23 15.27 14.56
N SER A 276 -5.19 14.93 15.41
CA SER A 276 -4.95 14.28 16.69
C SER A 276 -5.82 13.04 16.83
N PHE A 277 -5.18 11.89 17.07
CA PHE A 277 -5.84 10.63 17.37
C PHE A 277 -5.86 10.38 18.88
N SER A 278 -7.04 10.20 19.45
CA SER A 278 -7.21 9.81 20.84
C SER A 278 -7.35 8.30 20.97
N VAL A 279 -6.38 7.67 21.64
CA VAL A 279 -6.31 6.22 21.78
C VAL A 279 -6.41 5.83 23.26
N ARG A 280 -7.25 4.85 23.55
CA ARG A 280 -7.28 4.15 24.81
C ARG A 280 -6.81 2.72 24.57
N GLU A 281 -5.55 2.40 24.89
CA GLU A 281 -4.91 1.14 24.54
C GLU A 281 -5.50 -0.07 25.27
N GLY A 282 -5.91 0.11 26.52
CA GLY A 282 -6.30 -1.00 27.36
C GLY A 282 -5.09 -1.79 27.87
N ARG A 283 -5.32 -3.04 28.24
CA ARG A 283 -4.30 -3.99 28.70
C ARG A 283 -3.89 -4.92 27.57
N GLN A 284 -2.61 -5.29 27.51
CA GLN A 284 -2.13 -6.34 26.63
C GLN A 284 -2.49 -7.72 27.16
N PHE A 285 -3.09 -8.55 26.33
CA PHE A 285 -3.44 -9.92 26.64
C PHE A 285 -2.52 -10.90 25.94
N ARG A 286 -2.37 -12.07 26.57
CA ARG A 286 -1.64 -13.21 26.05
C ARG A 286 -2.56 -14.40 25.90
N PHE A 287 -2.20 -15.37 25.08
CA PHE A 287 -2.90 -16.64 25.04
C PHE A 287 -2.76 -17.37 26.39
N GLY A 288 -3.90 -17.77 26.96
CA GLY A 288 -4.00 -18.62 28.12
C GLY A 288 -4.06 -20.11 27.72
N LYS A 289 -5.04 -20.83 28.24
CA LYS A 289 -5.30 -22.21 27.86
C LYS A 289 -5.82 -22.27 26.40
N ILE A 290 -5.33 -23.27 25.66
CA ILE A 290 -5.79 -23.53 24.30
C ILE A 290 -6.26 -24.98 24.27
N SER A 291 -7.49 -25.19 23.77
CA SER A 291 -8.11 -26.49 23.69
C SER A 291 -9.00 -26.60 22.46
N ALA A 292 -9.25 -27.81 22.01
CA ALA A 292 -10.31 -28.07 21.03
C ALA A 292 -11.36 -28.99 21.66
N VAL A 293 -12.62 -28.79 21.33
CA VAL A 293 -13.75 -29.63 21.72
C VAL A 293 -14.58 -29.98 20.49
N SER A 294 -15.14 -31.18 20.45
CA SER A 294 -16.02 -31.58 19.36
C SER A 294 -17.46 -31.72 19.87
N GLU A 295 -18.38 -31.04 19.22
CA GLU A 295 -19.82 -31.21 19.35
C GLU A 295 -20.38 -32.09 18.23
N VAL A 296 -19.52 -32.66 17.40
CA VAL A 296 -19.88 -33.53 16.27
C VAL A 296 -19.48 -34.95 16.61
N ASP A 297 -20.46 -35.87 16.58
CA ASP A 297 -20.25 -37.28 16.88
C ASP A 297 -19.19 -37.90 15.96
N GLY A 298 -18.26 -38.67 16.56
CA GLY A 298 -17.24 -39.41 15.83
C GLY A 298 -16.03 -38.59 15.37
N VAL A 299 -15.92 -37.29 15.77
CA VAL A 299 -14.80 -36.44 15.45
C VAL A 299 -13.88 -36.31 16.67
N ASP A 300 -12.62 -36.73 16.54
CA ASP A 300 -11.63 -36.62 17.60
C ASP A 300 -11.04 -35.20 17.66
N ALA A 301 -11.41 -34.47 18.72
CA ALA A 301 -10.94 -33.11 18.95
C ALA A 301 -9.42 -33.02 19.13
N ALA A 302 -8.76 -34.07 19.67
CA ALA A 302 -7.31 -34.04 19.92
C ALA A 302 -6.50 -33.92 18.62
N GLU A 303 -6.96 -34.50 17.54
CA GLU A 303 -6.33 -34.39 16.24
C GLU A 303 -6.37 -32.95 15.68
N PHE A 304 -7.48 -32.23 15.92
CA PHE A 304 -7.62 -30.84 15.54
C PHE A 304 -6.81 -29.91 16.45
N GLU A 305 -6.77 -30.20 17.76
CA GLU A 305 -5.92 -29.47 18.70
C GLU A 305 -4.44 -29.52 18.32
N ALA A 306 -3.96 -30.65 17.82
CA ALA A 306 -2.58 -30.83 17.36
C ALA A 306 -2.18 -29.90 16.20
N LEU A 307 -3.15 -29.37 15.44
CA LEU A 307 -2.93 -28.36 14.41
C LEU A 307 -2.74 -26.94 14.95
N SER A 308 -3.06 -26.72 16.23
CA SER A 308 -2.84 -25.43 16.86
C SER A 308 -1.36 -25.16 17.00
N ARG A 309 -0.88 -24.12 16.33
CA ARG A 309 0.49 -23.61 16.50
C ARG A 309 0.56 -22.51 17.57
N VAL A 310 -0.56 -22.23 18.19
CA VAL A 310 -0.66 -21.25 19.28
C VAL A 310 -0.05 -21.87 20.54
N ARG A 311 0.71 -21.07 21.28
CA ARG A 311 1.30 -21.49 22.55
C ARG A 311 0.81 -20.57 23.67
N PRO A 312 0.48 -21.10 24.84
CA PRO A 312 0.22 -20.30 26.03
C PRO A 312 1.36 -19.33 26.32
N GLY A 313 1.00 -18.12 26.78
CA GLY A 313 1.97 -17.05 27.12
C GLY A 313 2.46 -16.19 25.96
N VAL A 314 2.17 -16.57 24.70
CA VAL A 314 2.43 -15.72 23.53
C VAL A 314 1.40 -14.59 23.49
N VAL A 315 1.78 -13.42 22.99
CA VAL A 315 0.87 -12.29 22.81
C VAL A 315 -0.34 -12.69 21.94
N TYR A 316 -1.52 -12.35 22.40
CA TYR A 316 -2.75 -12.66 21.67
C TYR A 316 -2.80 -11.91 20.32
N SER A 317 -3.26 -12.60 19.28
CA SER A 317 -3.49 -12.02 17.95
C SER A 317 -4.70 -12.70 17.31
N PRO A 318 -5.69 -11.95 16.85
CA PRO A 318 -6.85 -12.48 16.12
C PRO A 318 -6.44 -13.28 14.88
N THR A 319 -5.45 -12.78 14.13
CA THR A 319 -4.92 -13.44 12.93
C THR A 319 -4.42 -14.87 13.22
N VAL A 320 -3.82 -15.08 14.39
CA VAL A 320 -3.32 -16.40 14.78
C VAL A 320 -4.48 -17.36 15.06
N VAL A 321 -5.57 -16.86 15.65
CA VAL A 321 -6.82 -17.61 15.87
C VAL A 321 -7.44 -17.99 14.53
N ASP A 322 -7.62 -17.03 13.63
CA ASP A 322 -8.22 -17.23 12.31
C ASP A 322 -7.44 -18.24 11.46
N ASN A 323 -6.10 -18.13 11.46
CA ASN A 323 -5.24 -19.09 10.77
C ASN A 323 -5.34 -20.51 11.38
N THR A 324 -5.56 -20.60 12.70
CA THR A 324 -5.77 -21.89 13.35
C THR A 324 -7.12 -22.51 12.96
N ILE A 325 -8.17 -21.72 12.94
CA ILE A 325 -9.47 -22.12 12.47
C ILE A 325 -9.40 -22.61 11.01
N ALA A 326 -8.77 -21.84 10.13
CA ALA A 326 -8.61 -22.21 8.73
C ALA A 326 -7.88 -23.56 8.56
N ARG A 327 -6.84 -23.84 9.38
CA ARG A 327 -6.16 -25.15 9.38
C ARG A 327 -7.08 -26.29 9.82
N MET A 328 -7.86 -26.06 10.88
CA MET A 328 -8.80 -27.06 11.40
C MET A 328 -9.93 -27.34 10.39
N GLU A 329 -10.53 -26.31 9.80
CA GLU A 329 -11.56 -26.45 8.76
C GLU A 329 -11.00 -27.16 7.52
N ASN A 330 -9.79 -26.85 7.09
CA ASN A 330 -9.13 -27.57 6.00
C ASN A 330 -8.87 -29.07 6.32
N LEU A 331 -8.59 -29.40 7.58
CA LEU A 331 -8.49 -30.80 7.99
C LEU A 331 -9.87 -31.48 7.93
N ALA A 332 -10.92 -30.79 8.42
CA ALA A 332 -12.28 -31.30 8.37
C ALA A 332 -12.70 -31.64 6.93
N LEU A 333 -12.47 -30.71 5.99
CA LEU A 333 -12.74 -30.92 4.56
C LEU A 333 -11.98 -32.13 3.99
N ARG A 334 -10.69 -32.24 4.29
CA ARG A 334 -9.88 -33.41 3.84
C ARG A 334 -10.39 -34.75 4.38
N LYS A 335 -11.07 -34.74 5.53
CA LYS A 335 -11.69 -35.91 6.12
C LYS A 335 -13.12 -36.16 5.63
N GLY A 336 -13.63 -35.33 4.71
CA GLY A 336 -15.00 -35.42 4.22
C GLY A 336 -16.06 -34.88 5.19
N LEU A 337 -15.64 -34.12 6.20
CA LEU A 337 -16.51 -33.46 7.19
C LEU A 337 -16.97 -32.07 6.67
N ASN A 338 -17.71 -32.05 5.58
CA ASN A 338 -18.01 -30.88 4.78
C ASN A 338 -18.83 -29.78 5.50
N PHE A 339 -19.52 -30.14 6.58
CA PHE A 339 -20.38 -29.23 7.35
C PHE A 339 -19.89 -29.03 8.79
N VAL A 340 -18.60 -29.23 9.04
CA VAL A 340 -18.00 -28.91 10.32
C VAL A 340 -17.40 -27.51 10.24
N ARG A 341 -17.83 -26.66 11.14
CA ARG A 341 -17.30 -25.30 11.33
C ARG A 341 -16.55 -25.25 12.65
N VAL A 342 -15.52 -24.43 12.71
CA VAL A 342 -14.75 -24.21 13.94
C VAL A 342 -15.10 -22.83 14.51
N ASP A 343 -15.73 -22.80 15.67
CA ASP A 343 -16.09 -21.57 16.37
C ASP A 343 -15.12 -21.32 17.53
N PRO A 344 -14.41 -20.19 17.56
CA PRO A 344 -13.55 -19.84 18.67
C PRO A 344 -14.37 -19.32 19.85
N ARG A 345 -14.27 -19.98 21.00
CA ARG A 345 -14.84 -19.53 22.27
C ARG A 345 -13.72 -18.95 23.10
N ILE A 346 -13.78 -17.63 23.31
CA ILE A 346 -12.74 -16.89 23.99
C ILE A 346 -13.20 -16.55 25.39
N THR A 347 -12.50 -17.07 26.40
CA THR A 347 -12.75 -16.76 27.81
C THR A 347 -11.66 -15.83 28.30
N ARG A 348 -12.09 -14.70 28.87
CA ARG A 348 -11.19 -13.66 29.32
C ARG A 348 -10.84 -13.83 30.80
N ASN A 349 -9.56 -13.81 31.11
CA ASN A 349 -8.99 -13.85 32.47
C ASN A 349 -8.31 -12.52 32.77
N ASP A 350 -9.08 -11.56 33.29
CA ASP A 350 -8.57 -10.22 33.58
C ASP A 350 -7.48 -10.21 34.64
N ARG A 351 -7.52 -11.13 35.62
CA ARG A 351 -6.52 -11.23 36.69
C ARG A 351 -5.13 -11.50 36.11
N ASP A 352 -5.05 -12.46 35.22
CA ASP A 352 -3.77 -12.97 34.68
C ASP A 352 -3.38 -12.28 33.36
N GLY A 353 -4.32 -11.54 32.76
CA GLY A 353 -4.15 -10.88 31.45
C GLY A 353 -4.04 -11.91 30.33
N THR A 354 -4.84 -12.97 30.40
CA THR A 354 -4.85 -14.03 29.39
C THR A 354 -6.22 -14.23 28.79
N LEU A 355 -6.22 -14.71 27.56
CA LEU A 355 -7.42 -15.15 26.83
C LEU A 355 -7.27 -16.64 26.59
N ASP A 356 -8.15 -17.43 27.21
CA ASP A 356 -8.28 -18.85 26.91
C ASP A 356 -9.08 -19.00 25.63
N VAL A 357 -8.62 -19.84 24.73
CA VAL A 357 -9.27 -20.06 23.43
C VAL A 357 -9.64 -21.55 23.31
N GLU A 358 -10.93 -21.80 23.24
CA GLU A 358 -11.48 -23.13 22.97
C GLU A 358 -12.01 -23.13 21.51
N PHE A 359 -11.46 -24.00 20.69
CA PHE A 359 -11.92 -24.21 19.32
C PHE A 359 -13.01 -25.28 19.33
N ALA A 360 -14.27 -24.87 19.21
CA ALA A 360 -15.41 -25.77 19.17
C ALA A 360 -15.70 -26.22 17.73
N LEU A 361 -15.59 -27.52 17.46
CA LEU A 361 -16.03 -28.10 16.21
C LEU A 361 -17.54 -28.32 16.30
N VAL A 362 -18.30 -27.52 15.57
CA VAL A 362 -19.75 -27.52 15.58
C VAL A 362 -20.29 -27.94 14.22
N ARG A 363 -21.53 -28.46 14.21
CA ARG A 363 -22.19 -28.72 12.95
C ARG A 363 -22.70 -27.41 12.34
N GLY A 364 -22.17 -27.05 11.18
CA GLY A 364 -22.66 -25.92 10.38
C GLY A 364 -24.01 -26.26 9.68
N GLU A 365 -24.64 -25.22 9.18
CA GLU A 365 -25.82 -25.33 8.34
C GLU A 365 -25.51 -26.06 7.03
N ARG A 366 -26.45 -26.84 6.54
CA ARG A 366 -26.32 -27.50 5.24
C ARG A 366 -26.84 -26.58 4.15
N VAL A 367 -26.00 -25.61 3.80
CA VAL A 367 -26.26 -24.66 2.72
C VAL A 367 -25.18 -24.86 1.64
N PHE A 368 -25.61 -24.82 0.40
CA PHE A 368 -24.73 -25.07 -0.76
C PHE A 368 -24.62 -23.81 -1.63
N VAL A 369 -23.51 -23.67 -2.32
CA VAL A 369 -23.34 -22.64 -3.34
C VAL A 369 -24.10 -23.06 -4.58
N GLU A 370 -25.17 -22.36 -4.94
CA GLU A 370 -25.93 -22.62 -6.15
C GLU A 370 -25.10 -22.22 -7.38
N ARG A 371 -24.63 -20.98 -7.39
CA ARG A 371 -23.78 -20.42 -8.45
C ARG A 371 -22.99 -19.24 -7.94
N ILE A 372 -21.97 -18.85 -8.71
CA ILE A 372 -21.15 -17.67 -8.49
C ILE A 372 -21.38 -16.74 -9.68
N ASP A 373 -22.05 -15.61 -9.45
CA ASP A 373 -22.32 -14.60 -10.46
C ASP A 373 -21.23 -13.53 -10.40
N ILE A 374 -20.60 -13.24 -11.55
CA ILE A 374 -19.48 -12.29 -11.64
C ILE A 374 -19.91 -11.17 -12.58
N GLU A 375 -19.84 -9.92 -12.10
CA GLU A 375 -20.23 -8.72 -12.84
C GLU A 375 -19.16 -7.64 -12.72
N GLY A 376 -19.03 -6.80 -13.77
CA GLY A 376 -18.12 -5.66 -13.81
C GLY A 376 -16.75 -5.95 -14.44
N ASN A 377 -16.44 -7.21 -14.76
CA ASN A 377 -15.22 -7.61 -15.44
C ASN A 377 -15.38 -7.47 -16.98
N THR A 378 -14.88 -6.38 -17.53
CA THR A 378 -14.98 -6.10 -18.97
C THR A 378 -13.77 -6.64 -19.76
N THR A 379 -12.59 -6.60 -19.14
CA THR A 379 -11.32 -7.04 -19.70
C THR A 379 -10.88 -8.37 -19.10
N THR A 380 -11.01 -8.51 -17.78
CA THR A 380 -10.56 -9.69 -17.03
C THR A 380 -11.50 -10.86 -17.27
N LEU A 381 -10.95 -12.01 -17.67
CA LEU A 381 -11.74 -13.22 -17.88
C LEU A 381 -12.31 -13.75 -16.57
N ASP A 382 -13.56 -14.24 -16.58
CA ASP A 382 -14.25 -14.83 -15.43
C ASP A 382 -13.40 -15.87 -14.67
N GLN A 383 -12.68 -16.70 -15.40
CA GLN A 383 -11.83 -17.74 -14.83
C GLN A 383 -10.75 -17.17 -13.90
N VAL A 384 -10.30 -15.92 -14.09
CA VAL A 384 -9.29 -15.26 -13.25
C VAL A 384 -9.86 -14.91 -11.88
N ILE A 385 -11.11 -14.48 -11.85
CA ILE A 385 -11.86 -14.17 -10.62
C ILE A 385 -12.33 -15.46 -9.97
N ARG A 386 -12.93 -16.36 -10.74
CA ARG A 386 -13.50 -17.63 -10.28
C ARG A 386 -12.47 -18.52 -9.59
N ARG A 387 -11.23 -18.55 -10.08
CA ARG A 387 -10.12 -19.31 -9.45
C ARG A 387 -9.70 -18.78 -8.07
N GLN A 388 -10.15 -17.58 -7.65
CA GLN A 388 -9.90 -17.09 -6.31
C GLN A 388 -10.81 -17.75 -5.26
N PHE A 389 -11.86 -18.43 -5.70
CA PHE A 389 -12.69 -19.25 -4.84
C PHE A 389 -12.09 -20.65 -4.73
N ARG A 390 -12.09 -21.18 -3.52
CA ARG A 390 -11.74 -22.60 -3.27
C ARG A 390 -12.97 -23.50 -3.33
N SER A 391 -14.14 -22.93 -3.12
CA SER A 391 -15.42 -23.60 -3.25
C SER A 391 -15.95 -23.45 -4.67
N ALA A 392 -16.43 -24.53 -5.25
CA ALA A 392 -17.11 -24.55 -6.54
C ALA A 392 -18.64 -24.52 -6.35
N GLU A 393 -19.34 -24.32 -7.44
CA GLU A 393 -20.80 -24.46 -7.50
C GLU A 393 -21.20 -25.90 -7.11
N GLY A 394 -22.16 -26.04 -6.20
CA GLY A 394 -22.56 -27.30 -5.58
C GLY A 394 -21.80 -27.67 -4.31
N ASP A 395 -20.75 -26.98 -3.96
CA ASP A 395 -20.01 -27.18 -2.71
C ASP A 395 -20.74 -26.59 -1.50
N PRO A 396 -20.47 -27.07 -0.27
CA PRO A 396 -20.94 -26.46 0.95
C PRO A 396 -20.54 -25.00 1.07
N PHE A 397 -21.50 -24.14 1.40
CA PHE A 397 -21.27 -22.72 1.59
C PHE A 397 -20.47 -22.44 2.87
N ASN A 398 -19.40 -21.68 2.75
CA ASN A 398 -18.59 -21.21 3.87
C ASN A 398 -18.45 -19.68 3.82
N PRO A 399 -19.08 -18.92 4.72
CA PRO A 399 -19.01 -17.46 4.74
C PRO A 399 -17.60 -16.90 4.92
N ARG A 400 -16.71 -17.67 5.59
CA ARG A 400 -15.30 -17.27 5.77
C ARG A 400 -14.54 -17.40 4.45
N GLU A 401 -14.79 -18.47 3.70
CA GLU A 401 -14.19 -18.66 2.38
C GLU A 401 -14.59 -17.55 1.41
N VAL A 402 -15.85 -17.13 1.42
CA VAL A 402 -16.35 -16.03 0.60
C VAL A 402 -15.62 -14.73 0.93
N ARG A 403 -15.44 -14.38 2.23
CA ARG A 403 -14.65 -13.21 2.63
C ARG A 403 -13.19 -13.32 2.19
N GLN A 404 -12.58 -14.48 2.39
CA GLN A 404 -11.19 -14.71 1.95
C GLN A 404 -11.06 -14.62 0.43
N SER A 405 -12.07 -15.03 -0.33
CA SER A 405 -12.09 -14.89 -1.78
C SER A 405 -12.15 -13.43 -2.20
N ALA A 406 -12.95 -12.61 -1.51
CA ALA A 406 -12.95 -11.16 -1.71
C ALA A 406 -11.56 -10.54 -1.48
N GLU A 407 -10.88 -10.93 -0.40
CA GLU A 407 -9.52 -10.47 -0.12
C GLU A 407 -8.52 -10.92 -1.19
N ARG A 408 -8.61 -12.18 -1.67
CA ARG A 408 -7.77 -12.67 -2.78
C ARG A 408 -8.03 -11.93 -4.07
N ILE A 409 -9.29 -11.61 -4.39
CA ILE A 409 -9.65 -10.84 -5.57
C ILE A 409 -9.06 -9.42 -5.49
N ARG A 410 -9.21 -8.74 -4.34
CA ARG A 410 -8.59 -7.43 -4.12
C ARG A 410 -7.06 -7.48 -4.21
N ALA A 411 -6.45 -8.55 -3.68
CA ALA A 411 -5.00 -8.76 -3.72
C ALA A 411 -4.42 -8.97 -5.12
N LEU A 412 -5.25 -9.29 -6.14
CA LEU A 412 -4.80 -9.32 -7.53
C LEU A 412 -4.33 -7.94 -8.01
N GLY A 413 -4.89 -6.85 -7.46
CA GLY A 413 -4.59 -5.49 -7.88
C GLY A 413 -5.16 -5.12 -9.26
N PHE A 414 -6.13 -5.90 -9.79
CA PHE A 414 -6.78 -5.66 -11.08
C PHE A 414 -8.04 -4.80 -10.95
N PHE A 415 -8.52 -4.64 -9.73
CA PHE A 415 -9.79 -4.01 -9.41
C PHE A 415 -9.57 -2.88 -8.40
N SER A 416 -10.24 -1.73 -8.64
CA SER A 416 -10.32 -0.61 -7.71
C SER A 416 -11.25 -0.94 -6.54
N ASP A 417 -12.31 -1.71 -6.81
CA ASP A 417 -13.20 -2.29 -5.80
C ASP A 417 -13.58 -3.73 -6.16
N ALA A 418 -13.83 -4.53 -5.12
CA ALA A 418 -14.31 -5.89 -5.25
C ALA A 418 -15.19 -6.24 -4.05
N GLN A 419 -16.48 -6.41 -4.31
CA GLN A 419 -17.49 -6.78 -3.34
C GLN A 419 -17.94 -8.21 -3.60
N VAL A 420 -17.98 -9.02 -2.54
CA VAL A 420 -18.43 -10.41 -2.64
C VAL A 420 -19.48 -10.62 -1.56
N GLU A 421 -20.70 -10.88 -1.97
CA GLU A 421 -21.86 -11.04 -1.10
C GLU A 421 -22.57 -12.36 -1.38
N ALA A 422 -23.25 -12.90 -0.38
CA ALA A 422 -24.07 -14.08 -0.53
C ALA A 422 -25.55 -13.71 -0.34
N ARG A 423 -26.39 -14.06 -1.32
CA ARG A 423 -27.85 -13.90 -1.24
C ARG A 423 -28.57 -15.24 -1.29
N PRO A 424 -29.81 -15.33 -0.81
CA PRO A 424 -30.60 -16.54 -0.90
C PRO A 424 -30.74 -17.03 -2.35
N GLY A 425 -30.55 -18.32 -2.54
CA GLY A 425 -30.72 -18.99 -3.83
C GLY A 425 -32.15 -19.41 -4.16
N SER A 426 -32.28 -20.27 -5.15
CA SER A 426 -33.59 -20.78 -5.62
C SER A 426 -34.27 -21.73 -4.62
N ALA A 427 -33.51 -22.37 -3.73
CA ALA A 427 -33.97 -23.21 -2.65
C ALA A 427 -33.52 -22.69 -1.28
N SER A 428 -34.20 -23.08 -0.21
CA SER A 428 -33.91 -22.63 1.16
C SER A 428 -32.53 -23.09 1.70
N ASP A 429 -31.93 -24.10 1.08
CA ASP A 429 -30.62 -24.66 1.38
C ASP A 429 -29.55 -24.25 0.36
N GLN A 430 -29.81 -23.19 -0.44
CA GLN A 430 -28.91 -22.70 -1.46
C GLN A 430 -28.64 -21.20 -1.34
N VAL A 431 -27.43 -20.78 -1.72
CA VAL A 431 -27.03 -19.38 -1.81
C VAL A 431 -26.36 -19.11 -3.15
N ILE A 432 -26.58 -17.91 -3.65
CA ILE A 432 -25.87 -17.36 -4.80
C ILE A 432 -24.80 -16.42 -4.27
N VAL A 433 -23.59 -16.54 -4.79
CA VAL A 433 -22.48 -15.65 -4.45
C VAL A 433 -22.34 -14.63 -5.57
N ASP A 434 -22.69 -13.38 -5.27
CA ASP A 434 -22.54 -12.25 -6.19
C ASP A 434 -21.17 -11.61 -6.01
N VAL A 435 -20.46 -11.44 -7.11
CA VAL A 435 -19.11 -10.85 -7.16
C VAL A 435 -19.18 -9.64 -8.06
N ASN A 436 -19.16 -8.45 -7.47
CA ASN A 436 -19.14 -7.19 -8.20
C ASN A 436 -17.74 -6.60 -8.16
N VAL A 437 -17.14 -6.37 -9.32
CA VAL A 437 -15.81 -5.82 -9.43
C VAL A 437 -15.79 -4.55 -10.28
N GLU A 438 -14.89 -3.62 -9.95
CA GLU A 438 -14.62 -2.44 -10.74
C GLU A 438 -13.17 -2.48 -11.21
N GLU A 439 -12.94 -2.63 -12.52
CA GLU A 439 -11.60 -2.78 -13.08
C GLU A 439 -10.78 -1.48 -13.01
N GLN A 440 -9.49 -1.63 -12.81
CA GLN A 440 -8.52 -0.53 -12.88
C GLN A 440 -7.38 -0.87 -13.85
N PRO A 441 -6.64 0.14 -14.36
CA PRO A 441 -5.48 -0.10 -15.20
C PRO A 441 -4.44 -0.99 -14.50
N THR A 442 -4.00 -2.06 -15.15
CA THR A 442 -3.05 -3.06 -14.63
C THR A 442 -1.66 -2.95 -15.24
N GLY A 443 -1.54 -2.10 -16.29
CA GLY A 443 -0.29 -1.80 -16.95
C GLY A 443 0.45 -0.63 -16.29
N SER A 444 1.76 -0.72 -16.19
CA SER A 444 2.63 0.35 -15.72
C SER A 444 3.83 0.53 -16.63
N LEU A 445 4.20 1.78 -16.86
CA LEU A 445 5.43 2.17 -17.54
C LEU A 445 6.27 2.97 -16.56
N SER A 446 7.46 2.48 -16.26
CA SER A 446 8.36 3.09 -15.30
C SER A 446 9.63 3.60 -15.98
N PHE A 447 10.08 4.78 -15.54
CA PHE A 447 11.35 5.36 -15.90
C PHE A 447 12.11 5.64 -14.60
N GLY A 448 13.34 5.18 -14.52
CA GLY A 448 14.15 5.39 -13.35
C GLY A 448 15.57 5.81 -13.72
N ALA A 449 16.20 6.52 -12.81
CA ALA A 449 17.62 6.75 -12.81
C ALA A 449 18.18 6.23 -11.49
N SER A 450 19.30 5.54 -11.55
CA SER A 450 20.03 5.03 -10.38
C SER A 450 21.44 5.60 -10.36
N TYR A 451 21.99 5.72 -9.17
CA TYR A 451 23.39 6.04 -8.98
C TYR A 451 23.98 5.11 -7.93
N GLY A 452 25.08 4.48 -8.27
CA GLY A 452 25.87 3.68 -7.33
C GLY A 452 27.33 4.15 -7.38
N VAL A 453 28.01 4.15 -6.24
CA VAL A 453 29.43 4.52 -6.18
C VAL A 453 30.26 3.59 -7.06
N ASP A 454 29.89 2.33 -7.12
CA ASP A 454 30.55 1.30 -7.92
C ASP A 454 30.03 1.20 -9.35
N ALA A 455 28.71 1.41 -9.55
CA ALA A 455 28.04 1.17 -10.83
C ALA A 455 27.78 2.45 -11.66
N GLY A 456 28.17 3.64 -11.14
CA GLY A 456 27.95 4.91 -11.81
C GLY A 456 26.46 5.29 -11.95
N ILE A 457 26.14 6.10 -12.95
CA ILE A 457 24.77 6.50 -13.28
C ILE A 457 24.16 5.43 -14.17
N GLY A 458 22.98 4.94 -13.78
CA GLY A 458 22.18 4.00 -14.57
C GLY A 458 20.81 4.59 -14.91
N LEU A 459 20.30 4.22 -16.06
CA LEU A 459 18.93 4.50 -16.48
C LEU A 459 18.18 3.17 -16.63
N ASN A 460 16.94 3.14 -16.17
CA ASN A 460 16.07 1.99 -16.38
C ASN A 460 14.73 2.40 -16.98
N VAL A 461 14.24 1.56 -17.88
CA VAL A 461 12.89 1.64 -18.45
C VAL A 461 12.25 0.29 -18.25
N GLY A 462 11.10 0.28 -17.61
CA GLY A 462 10.33 -0.92 -17.34
C GLY A 462 8.89 -0.76 -17.83
N PHE A 463 8.41 -1.75 -18.52
CA PHE A 463 6.99 -1.94 -18.82
C PHE A 463 6.53 -3.21 -18.11
N SER A 464 5.45 -3.13 -17.36
CA SER A 464 4.84 -4.30 -16.74
C SER A 464 3.33 -4.25 -16.87
N GLU A 465 2.76 -5.41 -17.19
CA GLU A 465 1.32 -5.63 -17.26
C GLU A 465 0.98 -6.85 -16.42
N SER A 466 0.22 -6.67 -15.35
CA SER A 466 -0.09 -7.75 -14.40
C SER A 466 -1.30 -8.59 -14.81
N ASN A 467 -2.11 -8.09 -15.73
CA ASN A 467 -3.28 -8.80 -16.27
C ASN A 467 -3.24 -8.87 -17.80
N PHE A 468 -2.13 -9.38 -18.34
CA PHE A 468 -1.90 -9.42 -19.77
C PHE A 468 -3.01 -10.15 -20.52
N LEU A 469 -3.65 -9.45 -21.47
CA LEU A 469 -4.81 -9.90 -22.25
C LEU A 469 -6.01 -10.35 -21.37
N GLY A 470 -6.17 -9.82 -20.16
CA GLY A 470 -7.25 -10.19 -19.24
C GLY A 470 -7.16 -11.59 -18.66
N ARG A 471 -6.03 -12.28 -18.82
CA ARG A 471 -5.82 -13.68 -18.40
C ARG A 471 -5.22 -13.83 -17.01
N GLY A 472 -4.93 -12.70 -16.34
CA GLY A 472 -4.20 -12.70 -15.08
C GLY A 472 -2.76 -13.18 -15.19
N GLN A 473 -2.18 -13.12 -16.41
CA GLN A 473 -0.77 -13.37 -16.67
C GLN A 473 0.02 -12.09 -16.46
N ALA A 474 1.20 -12.19 -15.87
CA ALA A 474 2.11 -11.06 -15.77
C ALA A 474 3.09 -11.06 -16.93
N PHE A 475 3.20 -9.93 -17.63
CA PHE A 475 4.18 -9.68 -18.67
C PHE A 475 5.05 -8.50 -18.27
N ALA A 476 6.37 -8.63 -18.39
CA ALA A 476 7.29 -7.55 -18.08
C ALA A 476 8.42 -7.48 -19.10
N VAL A 477 8.82 -6.24 -19.41
CA VAL A 477 10.01 -5.91 -20.20
C VAL A 477 10.79 -4.90 -19.40
N GLU A 478 12.04 -5.19 -19.12
CA GLU A 478 12.94 -4.32 -18.39
C GLU A 478 14.22 -4.11 -19.18
N VAL A 479 14.65 -2.86 -19.25
CA VAL A 479 15.93 -2.47 -19.85
C VAL A 479 16.58 -1.48 -18.89
N SER A 480 17.75 -1.85 -18.37
CA SER A 480 18.58 -0.96 -17.59
C SER A 480 19.95 -0.84 -18.22
N SER A 481 20.48 0.35 -18.26
CA SER A 481 21.82 0.65 -18.75
C SER A 481 22.51 1.57 -17.78
N GLY A 482 23.59 1.13 -17.19
CA GLY A 482 24.50 1.91 -16.34
C GLY A 482 25.87 2.02 -16.99
N ALA A 483 26.80 2.72 -16.33
CA ALA A 483 28.17 2.81 -16.77
C ALA A 483 28.82 1.42 -16.85
N ASP A 484 28.56 0.59 -15.82
CA ASP A 484 29.22 -0.71 -15.66
C ASP A 484 28.30 -1.90 -15.93
N ASN A 485 26.98 -1.67 -16.04
CA ASN A 485 25.99 -2.76 -16.18
C ASN A 485 24.90 -2.42 -17.17
N THR A 486 24.64 -3.33 -18.09
CA THR A 486 23.44 -3.31 -18.96
C THR A 486 22.65 -4.61 -18.72
N ASN A 487 21.40 -4.47 -18.31
CA ASN A 487 20.51 -5.61 -18.14
C ASN A 487 19.24 -5.40 -18.95
N SER A 488 18.87 -6.40 -19.69
CA SER A 488 17.63 -6.42 -20.47
C SER A 488 16.93 -7.75 -20.27
N SER A 489 15.64 -7.70 -19.98
CA SER A 489 14.84 -8.89 -19.77
C SER A 489 13.43 -8.76 -20.34
N ILE A 490 12.89 -9.87 -20.79
CA ILE A 490 11.48 -10.03 -21.16
C ILE A 490 10.99 -11.26 -20.42
N SER A 491 9.90 -11.12 -19.68
CA SER A 491 9.33 -12.25 -18.93
C SER A 491 7.81 -12.32 -19.07
N ILE A 492 7.31 -13.55 -19.00
CA ILE A 492 5.90 -13.84 -18.90
C ILE A 492 5.70 -14.88 -17.80
N THR A 493 4.71 -14.65 -16.94
CA THR A 493 4.36 -15.56 -15.83
C THR A 493 2.88 -15.87 -15.85
N GLU A 494 2.55 -17.16 -15.91
CA GLU A 494 1.20 -17.69 -15.65
C GLU A 494 1.13 -18.13 -14.18
N PRO A 495 0.43 -17.38 -13.31
CA PRO A 495 0.45 -17.68 -11.86
C PRO A 495 -0.43 -18.87 -11.48
N ALA A 496 -1.30 -19.32 -12.36
CA ALA A 496 -2.22 -20.43 -12.12
C ALA A 496 -2.17 -21.48 -13.24
N PHE A 497 -0.98 -21.97 -13.53
CA PHE A 497 -0.76 -22.96 -14.58
C PHE A 497 -1.59 -24.23 -14.33
N LEU A 498 -2.31 -24.67 -15.36
CA LEU A 498 -3.27 -25.79 -15.30
C LEU A 498 -4.41 -25.55 -14.26
N GLY A 499 -4.75 -24.29 -13.96
CA GLY A 499 -5.78 -23.96 -12.98
C GLY A 499 -5.42 -24.29 -11.53
N ARG A 500 -4.13 -24.48 -11.23
CA ARG A 500 -3.61 -24.79 -9.91
C ARG A 500 -2.74 -23.66 -9.38
N ASP A 501 -2.42 -23.69 -8.09
CA ASP A 501 -1.43 -22.78 -7.49
C ASP A 501 0.00 -23.19 -7.90
N LEU A 502 0.26 -23.04 -9.21
CA LEU A 502 1.53 -23.35 -9.88
C LEU A 502 1.88 -22.14 -10.76
N ALA A 503 2.89 -21.38 -10.40
CA ALA A 503 3.35 -20.29 -11.25
C ALA A 503 4.39 -20.80 -12.25
N LEU A 504 4.07 -20.72 -13.54
CA LEU A 504 4.98 -21.04 -14.64
C LEU A 504 5.51 -19.75 -15.24
N SER A 505 6.83 -19.56 -15.19
CA SER A 505 7.49 -18.37 -15.72
C SER A 505 8.43 -18.73 -16.87
N PHE A 506 8.49 -17.87 -17.87
CA PHE A 506 9.47 -17.87 -18.95
C PHE A 506 10.15 -16.51 -19.00
N GLY A 507 11.47 -16.51 -19.19
CA GLY A 507 12.24 -15.29 -19.32
C GLY A 507 13.34 -15.40 -20.36
N LEU A 508 13.56 -14.33 -21.10
CA LEU A 508 14.72 -14.09 -21.94
C LEU A 508 15.52 -12.97 -21.29
N PHE A 509 16.82 -13.09 -21.26
CA PHE A 509 17.68 -12.07 -20.64
C PHE A 509 18.98 -11.89 -21.40
N TYR A 510 19.48 -10.65 -21.33
CA TYR A 510 20.82 -10.25 -21.75
C TYR A 510 21.41 -9.35 -20.68
N ASN A 511 22.53 -9.78 -20.10
CA ASN A 511 23.25 -9.04 -19.09
C ASN A 511 24.69 -8.82 -19.54
N LEU A 512 25.16 -7.59 -19.50
CA LEU A 512 26.55 -7.21 -19.72
C LEU A 512 27.03 -6.53 -18.45
N THR A 513 28.15 -6.96 -17.90
CA THR A 513 28.74 -6.39 -16.68
C THR A 513 30.19 -6.07 -16.94
N ASP A 514 30.57 -4.80 -16.83
CA ASP A 514 31.95 -4.36 -16.69
C ASP A 514 32.40 -4.68 -15.27
N GLN A 515 33.44 -5.52 -15.18
CA GLN A 515 33.90 -6.03 -13.90
C GLN A 515 34.89 -5.08 -13.25
N LYS A 516 34.48 -4.39 -12.20
CA LYS A 516 35.35 -3.48 -11.45
C LYS A 516 36.57 -4.23 -10.87
N ASN A 517 37.72 -3.60 -10.85
CA ASN A 517 38.98 -4.21 -10.43
C ASN A 517 39.36 -5.49 -11.22
N ALA A 518 38.98 -5.53 -12.50
CA ALA A 518 39.29 -6.58 -13.44
C ALA A 518 39.44 -5.96 -14.85
N ILE A 519 40.15 -6.62 -15.73
CA ILE A 519 40.41 -6.15 -17.11
C ILE A 519 39.50 -6.82 -18.13
N TYR A 520 38.35 -7.30 -17.72
CA TYR A 520 37.39 -8.02 -18.57
C TYR A 520 35.95 -7.65 -18.24
N ASP A 521 35.10 -7.76 -19.22
CA ASP A 521 33.64 -7.74 -19.05
C ASP A 521 33.08 -9.14 -19.14
N THR A 522 31.87 -9.30 -18.59
CA THR A 522 31.13 -10.55 -18.75
C THR A 522 29.80 -10.31 -19.43
N ALA A 523 29.47 -11.12 -20.43
CA ALA A 523 28.17 -11.11 -21.08
C ALA A 523 27.45 -12.46 -20.85
N ASN A 524 26.17 -12.38 -20.54
CA ASN A 524 25.32 -13.52 -20.27
C ASN A 524 23.99 -13.34 -21.02
N VAL A 525 23.73 -14.19 -22.01
CA VAL A 525 22.49 -14.19 -22.79
C VAL A 525 21.83 -15.54 -22.72
N GLY A 526 20.55 -15.60 -22.48
CA GLY A 526 19.88 -16.87 -22.33
C GLY A 526 18.38 -16.80 -22.14
N PHE A 527 17.82 -17.97 -21.94
CA PHE A 527 16.45 -18.10 -21.49
C PHE A 527 16.37 -18.91 -20.19
N SER A 528 15.32 -18.67 -19.43
CA SER A 528 15.01 -19.45 -18.24
C SER A 528 13.53 -19.79 -18.21
N THR A 529 13.21 -20.94 -17.67
CA THR A 529 11.84 -21.30 -17.30
C THR A 529 11.81 -21.84 -15.89
N SER A 530 10.76 -21.53 -15.16
CA SER A 530 10.60 -22.02 -13.79
C SER A 530 9.15 -22.35 -13.46
N LEU A 531 8.99 -23.34 -12.58
CA LEU A 531 7.72 -23.74 -12.01
C LEU A 531 7.81 -23.57 -10.49
N THR A 532 7.01 -22.67 -9.95
CA THR A 532 6.98 -22.34 -8.51
C THR A 532 5.65 -22.76 -7.89
N PHE A 533 5.70 -23.48 -6.76
CA PHE A 533 4.50 -23.93 -6.06
C PHE A 533 4.69 -23.93 -4.54
N PRO A 534 3.61 -23.76 -3.76
CA PRO A 534 3.66 -23.83 -2.31
C PRO A 534 3.86 -25.30 -1.86
N VAL A 535 4.77 -25.50 -0.91
CA VAL A 535 4.98 -26.79 -0.22
C VAL A 535 4.59 -26.71 1.24
N GLY A 536 4.19 -25.54 1.70
CA GLY A 536 3.68 -25.23 3.03
C GLY A 536 3.06 -23.85 3.09
N GLU A 537 2.53 -23.46 4.25
CA GLU A 537 1.88 -22.17 4.45
C GLU A 537 2.81 -20.96 4.18
N VAL A 538 4.10 -21.11 4.50
CA VAL A 538 5.13 -20.07 4.38
C VAL A 538 6.34 -20.57 3.58
N SER A 539 6.20 -21.66 2.84
CA SER A 539 7.29 -22.25 2.06
C SER A 539 6.88 -22.54 0.64
N ARG A 540 7.82 -22.30 -0.27
CA ARG A 540 7.66 -22.53 -1.70
C ARG A 540 8.84 -23.32 -2.23
N LEU A 541 8.60 -24.13 -3.26
CA LEU A 541 9.61 -24.79 -4.05
C LEU A 541 9.54 -24.29 -5.48
N GLN A 542 10.66 -23.88 -6.02
CA GLN A 542 10.83 -23.52 -7.42
C GLN A 542 11.71 -24.56 -8.09
N LEU A 543 11.25 -25.11 -9.18
CA LEU A 543 12.07 -25.90 -10.12
C LEU A 543 12.37 -25.00 -11.31
N ARG A 544 13.61 -25.03 -11.81
CA ARG A 544 14.03 -24.16 -12.92
C ARG A 544 14.90 -24.90 -13.92
N TYR A 545 14.81 -24.48 -15.16
CA TYR A 545 15.75 -24.84 -16.22
C TYR A 545 16.23 -23.54 -16.87
N GLY A 546 17.51 -23.48 -17.15
CA GLY A 546 18.15 -22.36 -17.82
C GLY A 546 19.11 -22.81 -18.89
N LEU A 547 19.10 -22.09 -20.00
CA LEU A 547 20.10 -22.22 -21.05
C LEU A 547 20.68 -20.85 -21.33
N ALA A 548 21.97 -20.70 -21.14
CA ALA A 548 22.65 -19.41 -21.29
C ALA A 548 24.01 -19.57 -21.93
N LYS A 549 24.36 -18.60 -22.76
CA LYS A 549 25.74 -18.45 -23.25
C LYS A 549 26.42 -17.39 -22.43
N LYS A 550 27.49 -17.75 -21.73
CA LYS A 550 28.35 -16.86 -20.96
C LYS A 550 29.67 -16.61 -21.72
N THR A 551 30.01 -15.33 -21.86
CA THR A 551 31.18 -14.90 -22.62
C THR A 551 31.98 -13.89 -21.80
N ILE A 552 33.30 -14.01 -21.83
CA ILE A 552 34.23 -12.98 -21.36
C ILE A 552 34.52 -12.05 -22.54
N LYS A 553 34.30 -10.75 -22.36
CA LYS A 553 34.47 -9.72 -23.38
C LYS A 553 35.52 -8.69 -22.94
N ASN A 554 35.99 -7.91 -23.91
CA ASN A 554 36.85 -6.76 -23.69
C ASN A 554 38.09 -7.06 -22.81
N TYR A 555 38.56 -8.31 -22.88
CA TYR A 555 39.81 -8.70 -22.25
C TYR A 555 40.96 -8.01 -22.96
N VAL A 556 41.50 -6.97 -22.34
CA VAL A 556 42.58 -6.14 -22.90
C VAL A 556 43.92 -6.52 -22.26
N GLY A 557 44.76 -7.21 -22.96
CA GLY A 557 46.19 -7.28 -22.64
C GLY A 557 46.87 -5.96 -23.12
N THR A 558 47.74 -5.42 -22.33
CA THR A 558 48.18 -4.03 -22.34
C THR A 558 48.96 -3.56 -23.56
N ASP A 559 49.00 -4.22 -24.70
CA ASP A 559 49.74 -3.65 -25.84
C ASP A 559 49.10 -3.90 -27.22
N VAL A 560 47.84 -4.32 -27.27
CA VAL A 560 47.26 -4.62 -28.60
C VAL A 560 46.08 -3.65 -28.87
N GLY A 561 46.40 -2.51 -29.43
CA GLY A 561 45.43 -1.56 -29.97
C GLY A 561 44.63 -2.05 -31.18
N THR A 562 44.40 -3.37 -31.33
CA THR A 562 43.69 -3.97 -32.43
C THR A 562 42.39 -4.61 -31.99
N PRO A 563 41.21 -4.06 -32.37
CA PRO A 563 39.94 -4.71 -32.14
C PRO A 563 39.90 -6.11 -32.78
N GLY A 564 39.73 -7.15 -31.97
CA GLY A 564 39.63 -8.52 -32.43
C GLY A 564 40.87 -9.36 -32.26
N ALA A 565 41.87 -8.89 -31.47
CA ALA A 565 43.05 -9.68 -31.11
C ALA A 565 42.62 -11.02 -30.45
N THR A 566 43.25 -12.10 -30.89
CA THR A 566 43.07 -13.43 -30.33
C THR A 566 44.09 -13.70 -29.22
N PRO A 567 43.90 -14.66 -28.30
CA PRO A 567 44.89 -15.03 -27.29
C PRO A 567 46.30 -15.35 -27.81
N ALA A 568 46.39 -15.68 -29.11
CA ALA A 568 47.67 -15.87 -29.78
C ALA A 568 48.41 -14.56 -30.10
N ASP A 569 47.73 -13.44 -30.03
CA ASP A 569 48.26 -12.13 -30.33
C ASP A 569 48.80 -11.40 -29.09
N PHE A 570 48.64 -11.98 -27.87
CA PHE A 570 49.22 -11.42 -26.67
C PHE A 570 50.72 -11.70 -26.61
N ASP A 571 51.50 -10.62 -26.53
CA ASP A 571 52.92 -10.78 -26.23
C ASP A 571 53.09 -11.19 -24.78
N THR A 572 53.40 -12.44 -24.55
CA THR A 572 53.63 -13.00 -23.21
C THR A 572 55.11 -12.79 -22.77
N SER A 573 55.89 -12.11 -23.56
CA SER A 573 57.29 -11.81 -23.25
C SER A 573 57.46 -10.35 -22.90
N THR A 574 57.41 -9.97 -21.63
CA THR A 574 57.84 -8.68 -21.17
C THR A 574 59.36 -8.63 -21.03
N LEU A 575 59.97 -7.43 -21.18
CA LEU A 575 61.42 -7.22 -21.02
C LEU A 575 61.93 -7.56 -19.61
N ASP A 576 61.08 -7.69 -18.62
CA ASP A 576 61.37 -8.00 -17.21
C ASP A 576 60.95 -9.42 -16.79
N GLY A 577 60.34 -10.22 -17.69
CA GLY A 577 59.90 -11.60 -17.42
C GLY A 577 58.57 -11.71 -16.65
N VAL A 578 57.83 -10.61 -16.47
CA VAL A 578 56.52 -10.57 -15.83
C VAL A 578 55.44 -10.43 -16.93
N LEU A 579 54.36 -11.18 -16.84
CA LEU A 579 53.20 -11.04 -17.75
C LEU A 579 52.35 -9.85 -17.37
N ASP A 580 51.90 -9.07 -18.35
CA ASP A 580 50.97 -7.95 -18.12
C ASP A 580 49.53 -8.39 -17.82
N VAL A 581 49.25 -9.68 -17.96
CA VAL A 581 47.95 -10.29 -17.79
C VAL A 581 48.01 -11.63 -17.07
N ASN A 582 46.99 -11.95 -16.29
CA ASN A 582 46.93 -13.24 -15.58
C ASN A 582 46.79 -14.43 -16.54
N PRO A 583 47.67 -15.46 -16.47
CA PRO A 583 47.65 -16.61 -17.39
C PRO A 583 46.30 -17.39 -17.34
N MET A 584 45.63 -17.41 -16.17
CA MET A 584 44.33 -18.08 -16.00
C MET A 584 43.23 -17.36 -16.79
N LEU A 585 43.20 -16.02 -16.75
CA LEU A 585 42.25 -15.21 -17.51
C LEU A 585 42.49 -15.35 -19.02
N VAL A 586 43.74 -15.45 -19.46
CA VAL A 586 44.09 -15.72 -20.87
C VAL A 586 43.48 -17.07 -21.30
N LYS A 587 43.71 -18.11 -20.50
CA LYS A 587 43.17 -19.45 -20.78
C LYS A 587 41.64 -19.45 -20.80
N GLU A 588 40.98 -18.73 -19.89
CA GLU A 588 39.51 -18.64 -19.78
C GLU A 588 38.91 -17.81 -20.93
N SER A 589 39.51 -16.70 -21.32
CA SER A 589 39.01 -15.85 -22.41
C SER A 589 39.19 -16.51 -23.79
N ALA A 590 40.20 -17.39 -23.94
CA ALA A 590 40.44 -18.18 -25.14
C ALA A 590 39.31 -19.18 -25.44
N ARG A 591 38.54 -19.53 -24.43
CA ARG A 591 37.31 -20.36 -24.62
C ARG A 591 36.17 -19.38 -25.00
N ASP A 592 35.86 -19.30 -26.33
CA ASP A 592 34.72 -18.49 -26.80
C ASP A 592 33.45 -18.91 -26.06
N GLY A 593 32.54 -17.99 -25.79
CA GLY A 593 31.40 -18.11 -24.95
C GLY A 593 30.82 -19.52 -24.70
N GLU A 594 30.86 -19.98 -23.47
CA GLU A 594 30.42 -21.32 -23.07
C GLU A 594 28.91 -21.39 -22.88
N VAL A 595 28.32 -22.51 -23.30
CA VAL A 595 26.91 -22.79 -23.12
C VAL A 595 26.69 -23.52 -21.80
N HIS A 596 25.87 -22.91 -20.94
CA HIS A 596 25.43 -23.46 -19.67
C HIS A 596 24.01 -23.97 -19.79
N SER A 597 23.81 -25.28 -19.70
CA SER A 597 22.49 -25.89 -19.60
C SER A 597 22.31 -26.39 -18.17
N THR A 598 21.43 -25.72 -17.43
CA THR A 598 21.28 -25.91 -15.99
C THR A 598 19.87 -26.33 -15.62
N ILE A 599 19.77 -27.32 -14.73
CA ILE A 599 18.53 -27.62 -14.01
C ILE A 599 18.75 -27.33 -12.53
N GLY A 600 17.79 -26.73 -11.90
CA GLY A 600 17.95 -26.39 -10.50
C GLY A 600 16.66 -26.33 -9.72
N TYR A 601 16.81 -26.17 -8.43
CA TYR A 601 15.68 -25.94 -7.53
C TYR A 601 16.06 -24.89 -6.49
N THR A 602 15.03 -24.21 -5.96
CA THR A 602 15.16 -23.34 -4.79
C THR A 602 14.01 -23.63 -3.84
N TYR A 603 14.35 -24.01 -2.63
CA TYR A 603 13.41 -24.02 -1.51
C TYR A 603 13.47 -22.69 -0.78
N SER A 604 12.34 -22.07 -0.55
CA SER A 604 12.21 -20.83 0.21
C SER A 604 11.21 -20.98 1.35
N TYR A 605 11.58 -20.45 2.50
CA TYR A 605 10.78 -20.37 3.73
C TYR A 605 10.79 -18.92 4.21
N ASP A 606 9.60 -18.29 4.32
CA ASP A 606 9.48 -16.87 4.72
C ASP A 606 8.30 -16.69 5.68
N THR A 607 8.60 -16.49 6.96
CA THR A 607 7.58 -16.32 8.00
C THR A 607 6.91 -14.94 7.99
N ARG A 608 7.41 -13.99 7.21
CA ARG A 608 6.85 -12.63 7.10
C ARG A 608 5.54 -12.62 6.31
N ILE A 609 5.40 -13.54 5.36
CA ILE A 609 4.23 -13.63 4.47
C ILE A 609 2.93 -13.89 5.23
N GLY A 610 2.98 -14.58 6.38
CA GLY A 610 1.78 -14.97 7.12
C GLY A 610 1.26 -13.96 8.16
N GLY A 611 1.95 -12.82 8.36
CA GLY A 611 1.55 -11.80 9.37
C GLY A 611 1.49 -12.31 10.83
N LEU A 612 1.96 -13.54 11.09
CA LEU A 612 1.83 -14.22 12.37
C LEU A 612 2.65 -13.57 13.50
N ASN A 613 3.72 -12.86 13.13
CA ASN A 613 4.62 -12.22 14.09
C ASN A 613 5.03 -10.85 13.54
N PRO A 614 4.37 -9.77 13.96
CA PRO A 614 4.65 -8.43 13.43
C PRO A 614 6.02 -7.87 13.84
N ASP A 615 6.65 -8.44 14.87
CA ASP A 615 7.91 -8.00 15.47
C ASP A 615 9.13 -8.82 15.03
N ARG A 616 8.95 -9.91 14.28
CA ARG A 616 10.04 -10.80 13.87
C ARG A 616 9.76 -11.51 12.54
N GLY A 617 10.82 -11.78 11.81
CA GLY A 617 10.77 -12.52 10.56
C GLY A 617 11.98 -13.42 10.37
N ILE A 618 11.79 -14.55 9.73
CA ILE A 618 12.85 -15.47 9.30
C ILE A 618 12.63 -15.74 7.83
N VAL A 619 13.69 -15.56 7.04
CA VAL A 619 13.74 -15.97 5.63
C VAL A 619 14.86 -16.97 5.51
N PHE A 620 14.61 -18.09 4.87
CA PHE A 620 15.61 -19.07 4.52
C PHE A 620 15.42 -19.46 3.06
N ARG A 621 16.49 -19.42 2.29
CA ARG A 621 16.53 -19.88 0.91
C ARG A 621 17.69 -20.86 0.73
N PHE A 622 17.42 -21.94 0.08
CA PHE A 622 18.41 -22.93 -0.30
C PHE A 622 18.21 -23.30 -1.77
N GLY A 623 19.23 -23.11 -2.58
CA GLY A 623 19.18 -23.38 -4.01
C GLY A 623 20.36 -24.26 -4.46
N GLN A 624 20.09 -25.12 -5.44
CA GLN A 624 21.14 -25.83 -6.17
C GLN A 624 20.86 -25.79 -7.67
N ASP A 625 21.93 -25.62 -8.45
CA ASP A 625 21.94 -25.69 -9.91
C ASP A 625 22.95 -26.73 -10.37
N PHE A 626 22.51 -27.65 -11.23
CA PHE A 626 23.30 -28.66 -11.87
C PHE A 626 23.51 -28.28 -13.33
N ALA A 627 24.69 -27.91 -13.71
CA ALA A 627 25.11 -27.68 -15.09
C ALA A 627 25.71 -29.01 -15.66
N GLY A 628 25.37 -29.33 -16.90
CA GLY A 628 25.92 -30.54 -17.55
C GLY A 628 24.91 -31.38 -18.31
N LEU A 629 23.67 -30.89 -18.45
CA LEU A 629 22.62 -31.53 -19.27
C LEU A 629 22.73 -31.08 -20.76
N GLY A 630 23.88 -31.32 -21.36
CA GLY A 630 24.25 -30.68 -22.61
C GLY A 630 24.93 -29.31 -22.33
N GLY A 631 25.64 -28.75 -23.31
CA GLY A 631 26.47 -27.57 -23.08
C GLY A 631 27.88 -27.91 -22.60
N ASP A 632 28.66 -26.87 -22.35
CA ASP A 632 30.10 -26.94 -22.07
C ASP A 632 30.40 -27.05 -20.57
N ALA A 633 29.60 -26.36 -19.75
CA ALA A 633 29.81 -26.23 -18.31
C ALA A 633 29.35 -27.48 -17.53
N LYS A 634 30.15 -27.91 -16.57
CA LYS A 634 29.89 -29.08 -15.71
C LYS A 634 30.19 -28.77 -14.26
N TYR A 635 29.18 -28.32 -13.52
CA TYR A 635 29.32 -27.99 -12.11
C TYR A 635 28.00 -28.13 -11.34
N ILE A 636 28.11 -28.15 -10.03
CA ILE A 636 27.01 -27.99 -9.08
C ILE A 636 27.26 -26.67 -8.34
N ALA A 637 26.36 -25.72 -8.49
CA ALA A 637 26.34 -24.51 -7.69
C ALA A 637 25.31 -24.66 -6.57
N THR A 638 25.70 -24.35 -5.35
CA THR A 638 24.85 -24.37 -4.16
C THR A 638 24.87 -23.00 -3.52
N GLU A 639 23.72 -22.45 -3.21
CA GLU A 639 23.57 -21.17 -2.53
C GLU A 639 22.63 -21.28 -1.33
N ILE A 640 23.01 -20.61 -0.25
CA ILE A 640 22.23 -20.53 1.00
C ILE A 640 22.10 -19.07 1.38
N GLN A 641 20.88 -18.65 1.73
CA GLN A 641 20.59 -17.36 2.33
C GLN A 641 19.71 -17.56 3.56
N ALA A 642 20.10 -16.99 4.69
CA ALA A 642 19.30 -16.94 5.89
C ALA A 642 19.24 -15.50 6.40
N LEU A 643 18.05 -15.01 6.72
CA LEU A 643 17.83 -13.71 7.33
C LEU A 643 16.95 -13.92 8.57
N ALA A 644 17.38 -13.35 9.69
CA ALA A 644 16.58 -13.23 10.89
C ALA A 644 16.44 -11.75 11.25
N GLU A 645 15.20 -11.31 11.37
CA GLU A 645 14.87 -9.94 11.77
C GLU A 645 14.06 -9.93 13.05
N ARG A 646 14.33 -8.98 13.93
CA ARG A 646 13.55 -8.75 15.14
C ARG A 646 13.47 -7.26 15.47
N LYS A 647 12.27 -6.79 15.73
CA LYS A 647 12.00 -5.46 16.24
C LYS A 647 11.98 -5.50 17.78
N ILE A 648 12.73 -4.61 18.40
CA ILE A 648 12.85 -4.48 19.85
C ILE A 648 12.56 -3.04 20.30
N LEU A 649 12.53 -2.78 21.62
CA LEU A 649 12.27 -1.46 22.18
C LEU A 649 10.98 -0.83 21.63
N ASN A 650 9.85 -1.53 21.81
CA ASN A 650 8.54 -1.13 21.30
C ASN A 650 8.52 -0.96 19.77
N GLU A 651 9.27 -1.78 19.07
CA GLU A 651 9.44 -1.80 17.61
C GLU A 651 10.19 -0.57 17.02
N GLU A 652 10.89 0.18 17.87
CA GLU A 652 11.71 1.32 17.42
C GLU A 652 13.06 0.90 16.83
N VAL A 653 13.62 -0.20 17.30
CA VAL A 653 14.93 -0.71 16.85
C VAL A 653 14.74 -2.03 16.13
N THR A 654 15.28 -2.11 14.91
CA THR A 654 15.27 -3.33 14.11
C THR A 654 16.65 -3.95 14.11
N LEU A 655 16.74 -5.18 14.61
CA LEU A 655 17.95 -6.01 14.54
C LEU A 655 17.82 -6.98 13.37
N ARG A 656 18.88 -7.10 12.56
CA ARG A 656 18.98 -8.08 11.47
C ARG A 656 20.27 -8.86 11.57
N ALA A 657 20.16 -10.15 11.30
CA ALA A 657 21.28 -11.02 11.05
C ALA A 657 21.06 -11.68 9.69
N ILE A 658 22.02 -11.53 8.78
CA ILE A 658 21.97 -12.06 7.42
C ILE A 658 23.17 -12.97 7.25
N PHE A 659 22.93 -14.18 6.78
CA PHE A 659 23.97 -15.14 6.42
C PHE A 659 23.78 -15.54 4.96
N GLU A 660 24.85 -15.48 4.17
CA GLU A 660 24.88 -15.93 2.79
C GLU A 660 26.10 -16.80 2.59
N ALA A 661 25.94 -17.89 1.87
CA ALA A 661 27.04 -18.75 1.48
C ALA A 661 26.78 -19.37 0.11
N GLY A 662 27.85 -19.60 -0.62
CA GLY A 662 27.81 -20.27 -1.90
C GLY A 662 29.02 -21.15 -2.14
N ALA A 663 28.78 -22.20 -2.92
CA ALA A 663 29.82 -23.15 -3.31
C ALA A 663 29.58 -23.59 -4.76
N VAL A 664 30.63 -23.57 -5.58
CA VAL A 664 30.65 -24.19 -6.90
C VAL A 664 31.62 -25.35 -6.86
N SER A 665 31.15 -26.54 -7.24
CA SER A 665 31.94 -27.76 -7.35
C SER A 665 31.86 -28.29 -8.76
N THR A 666 33.02 -28.47 -9.40
CA THR A 666 33.12 -28.94 -10.78
C THR A 666 33.23 -30.46 -10.85
N PHE A 667 32.89 -31.02 -12.00
CA PHE A 667 33.05 -32.42 -12.28
C PHE A 667 33.40 -32.69 -13.76
N GLY A 668 33.85 -33.89 -14.09
CA GLY A 668 34.13 -34.28 -15.47
C GLY A 668 35.30 -33.51 -16.12
N GLY A 669 36.23 -32.98 -15.29
CA GLY A 669 37.40 -32.25 -15.79
C GLY A 669 37.09 -30.78 -16.17
N TYR A 670 35.92 -30.29 -15.82
CA TYR A 670 35.60 -28.88 -16.01
C TYR A 670 36.29 -28.00 -14.92
N GLU A 671 36.88 -26.91 -15.35
CA GLU A 671 37.43 -25.88 -14.46
C GLU A 671 36.54 -24.64 -14.52
N THR A 672 36.22 -24.04 -13.37
CA THR A 672 35.44 -22.82 -13.28
C THR A 672 36.10 -21.66 -14.01
N ARG A 673 35.27 -20.80 -14.58
CA ARG A 673 35.68 -19.50 -15.15
C ARG A 673 35.22 -18.38 -14.23
N VAL A 674 35.72 -17.16 -14.44
CA VAL A 674 35.25 -15.95 -13.74
C VAL A 674 33.73 -15.75 -13.87
N THR A 675 33.10 -16.27 -14.93
CA THR A 675 31.66 -16.26 -15.12
C THR A 675 30.88 -17.23 -14.21
N ASP A 676 31.57 -18.14 -13.52
CA ASP A 676 30.97 -19.19 -12.68
C ASP A 676 31.28 -18.97 -11.19
N ARG A 677 32.29 -18.18 -10.89
CA ARG A 677 32.81 -17.95 -9.55
C ARG A 677 32.04 -16.85 -8.83
N PHE A 678 32.14 -16.87 -7.53
CA PHE A 678 31.60 -15.82 -6.67
C PHE A 678 32.61 -14.69 -6.49
N PHE A 679 32.05 -13.48 -6.38
CA PHE A 679 32.80 -12.26 -6.12
C PHE A 679 32.30 -11.56 -4.87
N GLY A 680 33.12 -10.71 -4.27
CA GLY A 680 32.80 -9.99 -3.05
C GLY A 680 31.86 -8.80 -3.21
N ASN A 681 31.36 -8.55 -4.43
CA ASN A 681 30.58 -7.35 -4.79
C ASN A 681 29.41 -7.10 -3.84
N GLY A 682 29.45 -6.01 -3.05
CA GLY A 682 28.39 -5.64 -2.13
C GLY A 682 28.14 -6.61 -0.96
N LYS A 683 28.88 -7.72 -0.87
CA LYS A 683 28.68 -8.75 0.17
C LYS A 683 29.22 -8.31 1.53
N ILE A 684 30.35 -7.61 1.55
CA ILE A 684 30.97 -7.02 2.74
C ILE A 684 31.18 -5.55 2.46
N ARG A 685 30.52 -4.70 3.23
CA ARG A 685 30.74 -3.23 3.14
C ARG A 685 32.15 -2.91 3.62
N GLY A 686 32.71 -1.84 3.13
CA GLY A 686 34.08 -1.44 3.44
C GLY A 686 35.11 -1.92 2.45
N PHE A 687 34.71 -2.62 1.39
CA PHE A 687 35.54 -3.05 0.28
C PHE A 687 34.87 -2.69 -1.05
N GLU A 688 35.69 -2.37 -2.03
CA GLU A 688 35.23 -2.07 -3.39
C GLU A 688 34.58 -3.30 -4.07
N GLY A 689 33.88 -3.08 -5.16
CA GLY A 689 33.45 -4.14 -6.05
C GLY A 689 34.65 -4.99 -6.48
N ASN A 690 34.54 -6.33 -6.36
CA ASN A 690 35.65 -7.27 -6.58
C ASN A 690 36.91 -6.98 -5.74
N GLY A 691 36.76 -6.22 -4.65
CA GLY A 691 37.88 -5.78 -3.81
C GLY A 691 38.48 -6.85 -2.89
N ILE A 692 37.80 -8.01 -2.71
CA ILE A 692 38.22 -9.11 -1.84
C ILE A 692 38.25 -10.43 -2.60
N GLY A 693 38.97 -11.40 -2.09
CA GLY A 693 39.07 -12.76 -2.63
C GLY A 693 40.35 -13.02 -3.40
N PRO A 694 40.49 -14.20 -4.01
CA PRO A 694 41.64 -14.56 -4.82
C PRO A 694 41.91 -13.52 -5.93
N ARG A 695 43.18 -13.08 -6.01
CA ARG A 695 43.59 -11.99 -6.88
C ARG A 695 45.02 -12.23 -7.37
N ASP A 696 45.27 -11.83 -8.60
CA ASP A 696 46.62 -11.65 -9.09
C ASP A 696 47.21 -10.40 -8.44
N THR A 697 48.27 -10.53 -7.65
CA THR A 697 48.86 -9.43 -6.92
C THR A 697 49.77 -8.55 -7.79
N VAL A 698 50.15 -9.07 -8.98
CA VAL A 698 51.02 -8.37 -9.97
C VAL A 698 50.15 -7.48 -10.86
N THR A 699 49.13 -8.06 -11.49
CA THR A 699 48.24 -7.32 -12.40
C THR A 699 47.09 -6.61 -11.65
N GLY A 700 46.78 -7.05 -10.43
CA GLY A 700 45.68 -6.53 -9.62
C GLY A 700 44.31 -7.13 -9.96
N ASP A 701 44.24 -8.11 -10.85
CA ASP A 701 43.00 -8.71 -11.33
C ASP A 701 42.30 -9.56 -10.31
N ALA A 702 41.01 -9.32 -10.10
CA ALA A 702 40.15 -10.15 -9.28
C ALA A 702 39.78 -11.42 -10.05
N LEU A 703 40.01 -12.57 -9.46
CA LEU A 703 39.76 -13.89 -10.07
C LEU A 703 38.49 -14.56 -9.55
N GLY A 704 37.87 -13.98 -8.49
CA GLY A 704 36.74 -14.59 -7.80
C GLY A 704 37.13 -15.85 -7.02
N GLY A 705 36.16 -16.56 -6.48
CA GLY A 705 36.35 -17.81 -5.76
C GLY A 705 35.22 -18.79 -5.94
N ASN A 706 35.51 -20.07 -5.82
CA ASN A 706 34.54 -21.13 -5.90
C ASN A 706 33.63 -21.20 -4.66
N PHE A 707 34.05 -20.52 -3.59
CA PHE A 707 33.31 -20.47 -2.32
C PHE A 707 33.20 -19.05 -1.80
N PHE A 708 32.10 -18.76 -1.17
CA PHE A 708 31.95 -17.58 -0.30
C PHE A 708 31.11 -17.89 0.92
N ALA A 709 31.33 -17.15 1.99
CA ALA A 709 30.47 -17.12 3.16
C ALA A 709 30.57 -15.75 3.79
N VAL A 710 29.41 -15.15 4.10
CA VAL A 710 29.28 -13.80 4.67
C VAL A 710 28.20 -13.79 5.75
N ALA A 711 28.51 -13.18 6.88
CA ALA A 711 27.55 -12.87 7.93
C ALA A 711 27.51 -11.36 8.15
N ARG A 712 26.34 -10.78 8.12
CA ARG A 712 26.09 -9.34 8.35
C ARG A 712 25.17 -9.18 9.53
N PHE A 713 25.54 -8.33 10.47
CA PHE A 713 24.75 -7.96 11.64
C PHE A 713 24.45 -6.48 11.59
N GLU A 714 23.20 -6.13 11.70
CA GLU A 714 22.73 -4.76 11.58
C GLU A 714 21.77 -4.40 12.71
N ALA A 715 21.84 -3.13 13.14
CA ALA A 715 20.86 -2.55 14.03
C ALA A 715 20.45 -1.17 13.48
N ASP A 716 19.20 -1.02 13.10
CA ASP A 716 18.63 0.24 12.63
C ASP A 716 17.80 0.87 13.75
N PHE A 717 17.98 2.17 14.00
CA PHE A 717 17.37 2.90 15.10
C PHE A 717 17.05 4.36 14.75
N PRO A 718 16.10 5.01 15.42
CA PRO A 718 15.81 6.42 15.22
C PRO A 718 16.94 7.32 15.74
N LEU A 719 17.27 8.38 15.00
CA LEU A 719 18.29 9.37 15.37
C LEU A 719 17.76 10.45 16.34
N GLY A 720 16.46 10.40 16.72
CA GLY A 720 15.85 11.47 17.53
C GLY A 720 15.57 12.76 16.76
N LEU A 721 15.76 12.75 15.44
CA LEU A 721 15.39 13.84 14.54
C LEU A 721 13.87 13.80 14.26
N PRO A 722 13.26 14.93 13.86
CA PRO A 722 11.91 14.97 13.37
C PRO A 722 11.70 13.94 12.26
N GLU A 723 10.59 13.23 12.32
CA GLU A 723 10.29 12.10 11.43
C GLU A 723 10.11 12.55 9.97
N GLU A 724 9.71 13.81 9.79
CA GLU A 724 9.51 14.46 8.49
C GLU A 724 10.78 14.49 7.65
N TYR A 725 11.94 14.33 8.27
CA TYR A 725 13.22 14.24 7.56
C TYR A 725 13.44 12.86 6.94
N GLY A 726 12.67 11.84 7.39
CA GLY A 726 12.81 10.46 6.91
C GLY A 726 14.17 9.85 7.27
N LEU A 727 14.89 10.39 8.27
CA LEU A 727 16.23 9.97 8.63
C LEU A 727 16.23 8.99 9.79
N SER A 728 16.98 7.91 9.64
CA SER A 728 17.31 6.97 10.71
C SER A 728 18.76 6.56 10.66
N GLY A 729 19.28 6.06 11.79
CA GLY A 729 20.65 5.60 11.92
C GLY A 729 20.75 4.09 11.88
N GLY A 730 21.91 3.59 11.52
CA GLY A 730 22.24 2.17 11.63
C GLY A 730 23.67 1.95 12.05
N VAL A 731 23.94 0.80 12.63
CA VAL A 731 25.30 0.28 12.85
C VAL A 731 25.36 -1.13 12.27
N PHE A 732 26.54 -1.51 11.79
CA PHE A 732 26.71 -2.82 11.20
C PHE A 732 28.07 -3.42 11.45
N LEU A 733 28.12 -4.74 11.40
CA LEU A 733 29.32 -5.57 11.38
C LEU A 733 29.16 -6.61 10.29
N ASP A 734 30.06 -6.61 9.31
CA ASP A 734 30.10 -7.56 8.21
C ASP A 734 31.37 -8.41 8.36
N VAL A 735 31.22 -9.72 8.25
CA VAL A 735 32.34 -10.67 8.31
C VAL A 735 32.15 -11.71 7.22
N GLY A 736 33.20 -12.02 6.47
CA GLY A 736 33.12 -13.04 5.44
C GLY A 736 34.41 -13.25 4.67
N SER A 737 34.34 -14.10 3.68
CA SER A 737 35.45 -14.39 2.76
C SER A 737 34.92 -14.90 1.41
N VAL A 738 35.72 -14.72 0.40
CA VAL A 738 35.63 -15.38 -0.91
C VAL A 738 36.94 -16.14 -1.09
N TRP A 739 36.89 -17.43 -1.45
CA TRP A 739 38.09 -18.28 -1.53
C TRP A 739 37.92 -19.45 -2.50
N GLY A 740 39.01 -20.15 -2.74
CA GLY A 740 39.06 -21.37 -3.54
C GLY A 740 39.09 -21.07 -5.05
N LEU A 741 40.05 -21.64 -5.72
CA LEU A 741 40.15 -21.72 -7.18
C LEU A 741 40.50 -23.16 -7.57
N ASP A 742 40.17 -23.55 -8.78
CA ASP A 742 40.53 -24.85 -9.33
C ASP A 742 42.02 -24.87 -9.66
N GLY A 743 42.67 -26.01 -9.46
CA GLY A 743 44.08 -26.22 -9.76
C GLY A 743 45.06 -25.48 -8.83
N ASN A 744 46.21 -25.15 -9.34
CA ASN A 744 47.22 -24.33 -8.67
C ASN A 744 47.42 -23.06 -9.49
N PRO A 745 46.58 -22.05 -9.32
CA PRO A 745 46.66 -20.81 -10.09
C PRO A 745 47.96 -20.06 -9.74
N LEU A 746 48.57 -19.53 -10.78
CA LEU A 746 49.76 -18.69 -10.69
C LEU A 746 49.45 -17.25 -11.08
N ASP A 747 50.10 -16.31 -10.45
CA ASP A 747 50.07 -14.90 -10.83
C ASP A 747 50.88 -14.64 -12.10
N ALA A 748 50.91 -13.41 -12.58
CA ALA A 748 51.62 -12.99 -13.77
C ALA A 748 53.17 -13.14 -13.62
N SER A 749 53.71 -13.22 -12.41
CA SER A 749 55.13 -13.51 -12.16
C SER A 749 55.44 -15.02 -12.04
N GLY A 750 54.43 -15.87 -12.07
CA GLY A 750 54.57 -17.31 -11.88
C GLY A 750 54.58 -17.76 -10.42
N ALA A 751 54.25 -16.87 -9.48
CA ALA A 751 54.07 -17.21 -8.06
C ALA A 751 52.68 -17.79 -7.78
N PRO A 752 52.49 -18.67 -6.78
CA PRO A 752 51.17 -19.18 -6.42
C PRO A 752 50.25 -18.11 -5.87
N ILE A 753 49.02 -18.07 -6.37
CA ILE A 753 47.96 -17.17 -5.89
C ILE A 753 47.40 -17.73 -4.59
N ASP A 754 47.18 -16.85 -3.59
CA ASP A 754 46.50 -17.22 -2.34
C ASP A 754 45.01 -17.50 -2.60
N THR A 755 44.65 -18.76 -2.46
CA THR A 755 43.25 -19.25 -2.63
C THR A 755 42.62 -19.69 -1.30
N GLY A 756 43.28 -19.42 -0.18
CA GLY A 756 42.88 -19.83 1.15
C GLY A 756 41.65 -19.11 1.68
N PHE A 757 41.09 -19.66 2.76
CA PHE A 757 40.02 -18.99 3.51
C PHE A 757 40.61 -17.87 4.37
N ASN A 758 40.58 -16.66 3.87
CA ASN A 758 41.03 -15.47 4.58
C ASN A 758 39.82 -14.63 4.98
N PRO A 759 39.42 -14.64 6.25
CA PRO A 759 38.25 -13.87 6.67
C PRO A 759 38.57 -12.36 6.71
N ARG A 760 37.65 -11.56 6.14
CA ARG A 760 37.62 -10.10 6.22
C ARG A 760 36.54 -9.70 7.22
N ALA A 761 36.71 -8.54 7.83
CA ALA A 761 35.72 -7.96 8.72
C ALA A 761 35.69 -6.45 8.54
N ALA A 762 34.48 -5.89 8.50
CA ALA A 762 34.27 -4.44 8.46
C ALA A 762 33.16 -4.04 9.44
N VAL A 763 33.34 -2.87 10.04
CA VAL A 763 32.34 -2.25 10.92
C VAL A 763 32.01 -0.87 10.38
N GLY A 764 30.78 -0.43 10.60
CA GLY A 764 30.41 0.89 10.14
C GLY A 764 29.11 1.42 10.75
N VAL A 765 28.83 2.65 10.36
CA VAL A 765 27.60 3.36 10.65
C VAL A 765 26.86 3.65 9.36
N SER A 766 25.55 3.67 9.42
CA SER A 766 24.70 3.98 8.28
C SER A 766 23.78 5.15 8.61
N VAL A 767 23.51 5.99 7.62
CA VAL A 767 22.39 6.93 7.62
C VAL A 767 21.41 6.43 6.58
N LEU A 768 20.20 6.10 7.05
CA LEU A 768 19.11 5.69 6.20
C LEU A 768 18.19 6.88 5.98
N TRP A 769 17.83 7.15 4.75
CA TRP A 769 16.97 8.23 4.37
C TRP A 769 15.80 7.70 3.50
N ASP A 770 14.59 7.78 4.04
CA ASP A 770 13.36 7.52 3.27
C ASP A 770 13.08 8.72 2.36
N ALA A 771 13.86 8.82 1.27
CA ALA A 771 13.73 9.89 0.31
C ALA A 771 12.53 9.67 -0.63
N PRO A 772 11.95 10.75 -1.22
CA PRO A 772 10.86 10.62 -2.21
C PRO A 772 11.21 9.79 -3.44
N VAL A 773 12.49 9.77 -3.79
CA VAL A 773 13.05 8.99 -4.90
C VAL A 773 13.30 7.52 -4.54
N GLY A 774 12.99 7.12 -3.30
CA GLY A 774 13.22 5.79 -2.75
C GLY A 774 14.15 5.81 -1.53
N PRO A 775 14.20 4.70 -0.79
CA PRO A 775 15.04 4.59 0.40
C PRO A 775 16.52 4.56 0.02
N LEU A 776 17.28 5.47 0.57
CA LEU A 776 18.73 5.59 0.39
C LEU A 776 19.44 5.18 1.68
N ARG A 777 20.58 4.49 1.56
CA ARG A 777 21.43 4.13 2.69
C ARG A 777 22.86 4.57 2.42
N PHE A 778 23.35 5.48 3.23
CA PHE A 778 24.73 5.97 3.21
C PHE A 778 25.52 5.20 4.24
N ASN A 779 26.48 4.39 3.81
CA ASN A 779 27.33 3.58 4.68
C ASN A 779 28.73 4.21 4.83
N PHE A 780 29.15 4.35 6.05
CA PHE A 780 30.52 4.75 6.39
C PHE A 780 31.16 3.58 7.11
N SER A 781 32.18 3.01 6.50
CA SER A 781 32.76 1.73 6.92
C SER A 781 34.27 1.81 7.14
N LYS A 782 34.74 0.91 7.97
CA LYS A 782 36.17 0.70 8.21
C LYS A 782 36.45 -0.80 8.24
N ALA A 783 37.41 -1.23 7.42
CA ALA A 783 37.94 -2.58 7.48
C ALA A 783 38.67 -2.79 8.82
N LEU A 784 38.26 -3.82 9.57
CA LEU A 784 38.91 -4.28 10.82
C LEU A 784 39.94 -5.37 10.54
N LYS A 785 39.63 -6.23 9.56
CA LYS A 785 40.50 -7.29 9.08
C LYS A 785 40.44 -7.36 7.58
N LYS A 786 41.63 -7.34 6.96
CA LYS A 786 41.85 -7.36 5.51
C LYS A 786 43.18 -8.03 5.19
N GLU A 787 43.41 -8.35 3.92
CA GLU A 787 44.71 -8.70 3.36
C GLU A 787 45.34 -7.47 2.68
N ASP A 788 46.65 -7.48 2.49
CA ASP A 788 47.39 -6.34 1.95
C ASP A 788 46.96 -5.98 0.51
N TYR A 789 46.45 -6.93 -0.23
CA TYR A 789 46.01 -6.77 -1.62
C TYR A 789 44.53 -6.40 -1.75
N ASP A 790 43.76 -6.33 -0.66
CA ASP A 790 42.34 -5.97 -0.68
C ASP A 790 42.16 -4.47 -1.00
N LYS A 791 41.06 -4.19 -1.74
CA LYS A 791 40.70 -2.81 -2.11
C LYS A 791 39.61 -2.31 -1.14
N GLU A 792 39.94 -1.29 -0.36
CA GLU A 792 39.06 -0.72 0.66
C GLU A 792 38.19 0.39 0.09
N GLN A 793 36.96 0.49 0.57
CA GLN A 793 36.01 1.57 0.29
C GLN A 793 35.38 2.03 1.61
N SER A 794 35.72 3.23 2.04
CA SER A 794 35.22 3.76 3.32
C SER A 794 33.81 4.34 3.25
N PHE A 795 33.32 4.65 2.06
CA PHE A 795 32.00 5.20 1.81
C PHE A 795 31.30 4.44 0.69
N ASP A 796 30.04 4.09 0.92
CA ASP A 796 29.17 3.44 -0.04
C ASP A 796 27.76 4.00 0.04
N LEU A 797 27.10 4.13 -1.11
CA LEU A 797 25.70 4.50 -1.24
C LEU A 797 24.93 3.32 -1.79
N THR A 798 24.09 2.75 -0.96
CA THR A 798 23.22 1.65 -1.35
C THR A 798 21.78 2.16 -1.49
N VAL A 799 21.14 1.87 -2.61
CA VAL A 799 19.69 2.03 -2.73
C VAL A 799 19.04 0.84 -2.04
N SER A 800 18.48 1.07 -0.85
CA SER A 800 17.82 0.02 -0.08
C SER A 800 16.43 -0.23 -0.66
N THR A 801 16.29 -1.26 -1.50
CA THR A 801 14.96 -1.79 -1.78
C THR A 801 14.47 -2.54 -0.54
N ARG A 802 13.41 -2.06 0.09
CA ARG A 802 12.70 -2.85 1.11
C ARG A 802 11.94 -3.96 0.37
N PHE A 803 12.43 -5.18 0.50
CA PHE A 803 11.76 -6.40 0.05
C PHE A 803 10.62 -6.81 0.97
#